data_758f9ed32d0d5251ac46eb3a4b00f28c
#
_entry.id   758f9ed32d0d5251ac46eb3a4b00f28c
#
_cell.length_a   1.000
_cell.length_b   1.000
_cell.length_c   1.000
_cell.angle_alpha   90.00
_cell.angle_beta   90.00
_cell.angle_gamma   90.00
#
_symmetry.space_group_name_H-M   'P 1'
#
loop_
_entity.id
_entity.type
_entity.pdbx_description
1 polymer ?
#
loop_
_entity_poly.entity_id
_entity_poly.type
_entity_poly.pdbx_seq_one_letter_code
_entity_poly.pdbx_strand_id
1 'polypeptide(L)'
;MRLKTLFLAAATMLAGAIQAQMMPELPVDENVRIGKLDNGLTYYLRHNDNPEHKANFYIAQRVGSLQENDDQRGLAHFLEHMAFNGSEHFPTGTMTQYLQSIGVEYGRSLNAYTSIDRTVYFIADVSTERQSALDSCLLVLKDWSSGIQMSKEEIEKERDVIHNEYRMRTTAAARMQERALPELFSGSKYGYRMPIGLMSVVDGCDPATLQAYYKKWYRPDNQGIIIVGDIDVDHTEALIKKLFEGVKVPANAAQVEDVPVPDNNEAIYVSEKDKEQQYSIMIVAMKQDAMPLEIKKTAAYLVTDYMNDVVTAMFNSRLSDLTQQADCPFMQAAASYSQYFGMSKTKDALQLIGVAKEGQEAETLKSIIREAKRARDFGFTATEYARAKADYLSQLEKQYTNRAKIKNEVFANQYVENYLAGDPIPSIETFYQMANAIAPNLPIELINEYVKELVCASDTNLVVFNMAQEKDGKQYITPAQMKKAVEDVRAEQLTAWVDNVKEEPLITELPQKGSIVKETENKTLGYKELKLSNGATVVMKKTDFKDDEVLIQGEAKGGMSLFPNDKPINVQVFDPIIMYSGLGNFSFTELDKALAGKVASVGTSLAEDRQYISGRSTPKDMETLFQLLYLKMTNIKKDPQSVATFVNQMQMVLGNKELNNELVYQDSVASTLHKGSKLYRLPEKEDIAELDYDRVLEMAKQLYGNGGQFVFTLIGNFDEAQAKEYICQYIASLPTGTAQKGKEMRNFFKGKVNNTFTKKMETPQAQTTEVWINDKLPYTLENRVMLNVASQILTRIYDRTIREVESAAYNVSAGGKIDNNGDKPVLTLTAAAPTNPDKQQIARDLMIKYATEAAKKISDEDLNTVREILLKQADDNVRDNNHWMDVLTEYTAEGVDIQTNYVNVLKGLTTQKLQKFIGSIINTGNHAEIVMKPE
;
A
#
# COMPACT_ATOMS: atom_id res chain seq x y z
N MET A 1 11.20 -6.13 35.42
CA MET A 1 10.67 -6.97 36.51
C MET A 1 9.14 -7.13 36.46
N ARG A 2 8.40 -6.12 35.97
CA ARG A 2 6.92 -6.11 35.91
C ARG A 2 6.34 -6.95 34.77
N LEU A 3 6.96 -6.94 33.57
CA LEU A 3 6.54 -7.81 32.44
C LEU A 3 6.52 -9.30 32.82
N LYS A 4 7.48 -9.75 33.64
CA LYS A 4 7.49 -11.12 34.18
C LYS A 4 6.28 -11.42 35.09
N THR A 5 5.73 -10.43 35.75
CA THR A 5 4.57 -10.59 36.65
C THR A 5 3.26 -10.66 35.82
N LEU A 6 3.17 -9.90 34.73
CA LEU A 6 2.06 -9.96 33.76
C LEU A 6 2.03 -11.30 33.01
N PHE A 7 3.19 -11.75 32.56
CA PHE A 7 3.32 -13.08 31.92
C PHE A 7 2.99 -14.22 32.90
N LEU A 8 3.31 -14.08 34.19
CA LEU A 8 2.96 -15.09 35.20
C LEU A 8 1.45 -15.13 35.43
N ALA A 9 0.76 -13.98 35.40
CA ALA A 9 -0.69 -13.91 35.52
C ALA A 9 -1.40 -14.49 34.27
N ALA A 10 -0.93 -14.17 33.08
CA ALA A 10 -1.47 -14.72 31.83
C ALA A 10 -1.19 -16.23 31.71
N ALA A 11 0.00 -16.70 32.13
CA ALA A 11 0.35 -18.11 32.17
C ALA A 11 -0.51 -18.93 33.13
N THR A 12 -0.86 -18.37 34.30
CA THR A 12 -1.74 -19.04 35.26
C THR A 12 -3.19 -19.17 34.79
N MET A 13 -3.65 -18.29 33.90
CA MET A 13 -5.01 -18.35 33.33
C MET A 13 -5.12 -19.33 32.15
N LEU A 14 -4.04 -19.48 31.36
CA LEU A 14 -3.98 -20.47 30.25
C LEU A 14 -3.76 -21.90 30.75
N ALA A 15 -3.20 -22.08 31.94
CA ALA A 15 -2.93 -23.37 32.55
C ALA A 15 -3.93 -23.66 33.65
N GLY A 16 -5.16 -24.04 33.30
CA GLY A 16 -6.00 -24.80 34.21
C GLY A 16 -5.23 -26.04 34.70
N ALA A 17 -4.49 -25.91 35.81
CA ALA A 17 -3.81 -26.95 36.57
C ALA A 17 -2.48 -27.50 36.00
N ILE A 18 -1.44 -26.65 35.80
CA ILE A 18 -0.03 -27.10 35.90
C ILE A 18 0.87 -25.92 36.29
N GLN A 19 1.69 -26.16 37.26
CA GLN A 19 2.74 -25.34 37.87
C GLN A 19 3.32 -24.18 37.05
N ALA A 20 3.50 -23.03 37.72
CA ALA A 20 4.14 -21.80 37.27
C ALA A 20 5.55 -22.04 36.74
N GLN A 21 5.71 -22.45 35.49
CA GLN A 21 6.97 -22.54 34.80
C GLN A 21 6.77 -22.22 33.31
N MET A 22 7.38 -21.11 32.89
CA MET A 22 7.58 -20.64 31.50
C MET A 22 6.44 -20.94 30.49
N MET A 23 6.03 -19.87 29.77
CA MET A 23 5.12 -20.01 28.63
C MET A 23 5.62 -21.08 27.66
N PRO A 24 4.74 -21.92 27.09
CA PRO A 24 5.18 -22.95 26.14
C PRO A 24 5.87 -22.33 24.93
N GLU A 25 6.86 -23.03 24.39
CA GLU A 25 7.49 -22.64 23.13
C GLU A 25 6.47 -22.73 21.99
N LEU A 26 6.57 -21.79 21.06
CA LEU A 26 5.80 -21.81 19.83
C LEU A 26 6.42 -22.83 18.87
N PRO A 27 5.65 -23.83 18.39
CA PRO A 27 6.17 -24.74 17.40
C PRO A 27 6.46 -24.01 16.08
N VAL A 28 7.53 -24.39 15.42
CA VAL A 28 7.80 -23.97 14.04
C VAL A 28 6.85 -24.73 13.12
N ASP A 29 6.35 -24.09 12.06
CA ASP A 29 5.54 -24.74 11.04
C ASP A 29 6.29 -25.95 10.45
N GLU A 30 5.69 -27.13 10.52
CA GLU A 30 6.30 -28.37 10.02
C GLU A 30 6.46 -28.42 8.49
N ASN A 31 5.76 -27.53 7.77
CA ASN A 31 5.81 -27.45 6.31
C ASN A 31 7.03 -26.66 5.81
N VAL A 32 7.81 -26.02 6.67
CA VAL A 32 9.06 -25.36 6.30
C VAL A 32 10.25 -26.23 6.71
N ARG A 33 11.13 -26.51 5.77
CA ARG A 33 12.43 -27.11 6.03
C ARG A 33 13.45 -26.01 6.29
N ILE A 34 13.98 -25.95 7.50
CA ILE A 34 15.03 -25.03 7.89
C ILE A 34 16.33 -25.81 8.03
N GLY A 35 17.39 -25.33 7.39
CA GLY A 35 18.72 -25.93 7.52
C GLY A 35 19.81 -24.88 7.63
N LYS A 36 20.99 -25.34 8.05
CA LYS A 36 22.18 -24.50 8.17
C LYS A 36 23.39 -25.25 7.64
N LEU A 37 24.15 -24.62 6.73
CA LEU A 37 25.39 -25.18 6.22
C LEU A 37 26.54 -24.97 7.22
N ASP A 38 27.63 -25.74 7.07
CA ASP A 38 28.82 -25.64 7.93
C ASP A 38 29.48 -24.24 7.89
N ASN A 39 29.34 -23.52 6.77
CA ASN A 39 29.81 -22.13 6.64
C ASN A 39 28.88 -21.08 7.25
N GLY A 40 27.77 -21.51 7.88
CA GLY A 40 26.86 -20.65 8.60
C GLY A 40 25.63 -20.17 7.79
N LEU A 41 25.56 -20.43 6.47
CA LEU A 41 24.39 -20.09 5.64
C LEU A 41 23.15 -20.79 6.17
N THR A 42 22.09 -20.02 6.41
CA THR A 42 20.79 -20.56 6.79
C THR A 42 19.88 -20.63 5.56
N TYR A 43 19.03 -21.66 5.45
CA TYR A 43 18.05 -21.71 4.38
C TYR A 43 16.68 -22.17 4.89
N TYR A 44 15.64 -21.67 4.21
CA TYR A 44 14.22 -21.99 4.44
C TYR A 44 13.63 -22.46 3.13
N LEU A 45 13.05 -23.65 3.12
CA LEU A 45 12.43 -24.26 1.94
C LEU A 45 11.01 -24.67 2.26
N ARG A 46 10.07 -24.21 1.47
CA ARG A 46 8.66 -24.59 1.59
C ARG A 46 8.07 -24.93 0.23
N HIS A 47 7.49 -26.11 0.11
CA HIS A 47 6.58 -26.37 -0.99
C HIS A 47 5.25 -25.66 -0.73
N ASN A 48 4.77 -24.87 -1.68
CA ASN A 48 3.49 -24.19 -1.69
C ASN A 48 3.04 -23.99 -3.14
N ASP A 49 1.79 -24.32 -3.44
CA ASP A 49 1.23 -24.32 -4.79
C ASP A 49 0.30 -23.11 -5.07
N ASN A 50 0.45 -22.04 -4.32
CA ASN A 50 -0.32 -20.84 -4.56
C ASN A 50 0.57 -19.57 -4.70
N PRO A 51 0.65 -19.02 -5.92
CA PRO A 51 0.07 -19.49 -7.19
C PRO A 51 0.70 -20.80 -7.67
N GLU A 52 -0.10 -21.65 -8.35
CA GLU A 52 0.39 -22.89 -8.96
C GLU A 52 1.51 -22.60 -9.96
N HIS A 53 2.48 -23.52 -10.07
CA HIS A 53 3.60 -23.44 -11.01
C HIS A 53 4.47 -22.19 -10.86
N LYS A 54 4.56 -21.63 -9.65
CA LYS A 54 5.39 -20.47 -9.32
C LYS A 54 6.28 -20.72 -8.12
N ALA A 55 7.46 -20.08 -8.12
CA ALA A 55 8.36 -20.07 -6.98
C ALA A 55 9.00 -18.72 -6.76
N ASN A 56 9.26 -18.39 -5.50
CA ASN A 56 9.90 -17.17 -5.05
C ASN A 56 11.25 -17.48 -4.43
N PHE A 57 12.26 -16.69 -4.76
CA PHE A 57 13.65 -16.85 -4.33
C PHE A 57 14.11 -15.57 -3.65
N TYR A 58 14.54 -15.67 -2.39
CA TYR A 58 15.04 -14.54 -1.62
C TYR A 58 16.42 -14.85 -1.07
N ILE A 59 17.29 -13.84 -0.99
CA ILE A 59 18.47 -13.84 -0.17
C ILE A 59 18.43 -12.64 0.77
N ALA A 60 18.42 -12.89 2.06
CA ALA A 60 18.38 -11.89 3.10
C ALA A 60 19.77 -11.75 3.76
N GLN A 61 20.27 -10.51 3.81
CA GLN A 61 21.52 -10.16 4.47
C GLN A 61 21.21 -9.52 5.83
N ARG A 62 21.83 -9.97 6.91
CA ARG A 62 21.81 -9.29 8.23
C ARG A 62 22.72 -8.06 8.25
N VAL A 63 22.78 -7.33 7.17
CA VAL A 63 23.70 -6.24 6.93
C VAL A 63 22.98 -5.11 6.21
N GLY A 64 23.07 -3.92 6.77
CA GLY A 64 22.54 -2.69 6.23
C GLY A 64 23.47 -1.52 6.53
N SER A 65 22.91 -0.31 6.60
CA SER A 65 23.72 0.90 6.83
C SER A 65 24.35 0.98 8.21
N LEU A 66 23.87 0.26 9.23
CA LEU A 66 24.51 0.20 10.57
C LEU A 66 25.91 -0.40 10.52
N GLN A 67 26.22 -1.25 9.57
CA GLN A 67 27.53 -1.86 9.41
C GLN A 67 28.55 -0.95 8.72
N GLU A 68 28.11 0.19 8.22
CA GLU A 68 28.98 1.20 7.60
C GLU A 68 29.83 1.94 8.64
N ASN A 69 31.06 2.30 8.27
CA ASN A 69 31.85 3.30 8.96
C ASN A 69 31.37 4.70 8.52
N ASP A 70 31.93 5.77 9.12
CA ASP A 70 31.56 7.15 8.77
C ASP A 70 31.91 7.54 7.34
N ASP A 71 32.98 6.98 6.81
CA ASP A 71 33.47 7.15 5.44
C ASP A 71 32.79 6.20 4.44
N GLN A 72 31.84 5.39 4.90
CA GLN A 72 31.13 4.39 4.08
C GLN A 72 29.62 4.64 4.02
N ARG A 73 29.15 5.76 4.53
CA ARG A 73 27.70 6.06 4.61
C ARG A 73 27.05 6.11 3.24
N GLY A 74 26.22 5.11 2.94
CA GLY A 74 25.53 4.89 1.67
C GLY A 74 26.06 3.70 0.86
N LEU A 75 27.16 3.04 1.29
CA LEU A 75 27.73 1.91 0.55
C LEU A 75 26.89 0.64 0.61
N ALA A 76 26.10 0.43 1.67
CA ALA A 76 25.17 -0.68 1.74
C ALA A 76 24.14 -0.60 0.61
N HIS A 77 23.56 0.57 0.40
CA HIS A 77 22.61 0.84 -0.65
C HIS A 77 23.28 0.86 -2.03
N PHE A 78 24.45 1.46 -2.17
CA PHE A 78 25.20 1.43 -3.42
C PHE A 78 25.53 -0.01 -3.87
N LEU A 79 25.89 -0.87 -2.91
CA LEU A 79 26.14 -2.29 -3.21
C LEU A 79 24.89 -3.01 -3.68
N GLU A 80 23.73 -2.67 -3.15
CA GLU A 80 22.45 -3.19 -3.62
C GLU A 80 22.26 -2.92 -5.11
N HIS A 81 22.49 -1.68 -5.57
CA HIS A 81 22.40 -1.29 -6.97
C HIS A 81 23.40 -2.09 -7.83
N MET A 82 24.65 -2.21 -7.35
CA MET A 82 25.68 -2.95 -8.08
C MET A 82 25.38 -4.44 -8.26
N ALA A 83 24.52 -5.02 -7.41
CA ALA A 83 24.12 -6.43 -7.55
C ALA A 83 23.37 -6.74 -8.85
N PHE A 84 22.81 -5.72 -9.53
CA PHE A 84 22.13 -5.85 -10.81
C PHE A 84 23.04 -5.52 -12.00
N ASN A 85 24.23 -4.95 -11.76
CA ASN A 85 25.14 -4.42 -12.78
C ASN A 85 26.24 -5.37 -13.22
N GLY A 86 26.16 -6.64 -12.84
CA GLY A 86 27.07 -7.68 -13.27
C GLY A 86 27.58 -8.56 -12.13
N SER A 87 27.77 -9.82 -12.44
CA SER A 87 28.21 -10.84 -11.49
C SER A 87 29.11 -11.87 -12.16
N GLU A 88 29.58 -12.86 -11.39
CA GLU A 88 30.50 -13.90 -11.82
C GLU A 88 29.95 -14.68 -13.04
N HIS A 89 28.68 -15.06 -13.02
CA HIS A 89 28.04 -15.86 -14.07
C HIS A 89 27.17 -15.04 -15.01
N PHE A 90 26.82 -13.81 -14.64
CA PHE A 90 25.98 -12.93 -15.43
C PHE A 90 26.70 -11.59 -15.66
N PRO A 91 27.39 -11.43 -16.81
CA PRO A 91 27.98 -10.14 -17.19
C PRO A 91 26.95 -9.01 -17.19
N THR A 92 27.42 -7.76 -17.16
CA THR A 92 26.60 -6.55 -17.16
C THR A 92 25.39 -6.63 -18.08
N GLY A 93 24.19 -6.39 -17.54
CA GLY A 93 22.93 -6.41 -18.26
C GLY A 93 22.34 -7.78 -18.57
N THR A 94 23.13 -8.87 -18.50
CA THR A 94 22.65 -10.20 -18.91
C THR A 94 21.77 -10.87 -17.88
N MET A 95 21.92 -10.59 -16.58
CA MET A 95 21.07 -11.13 -15.52
C MET A 95 19.62 -10.68 -15.69
N THR A 96 19.41 -9.37 -15.77
CA THR A 96 18.08 -8.78 -15.95
C THR A 96 17.44 -9.25 -17.25
N GLN A 97 18.19 -9.26 -18.37
CA GLN A 97 17.71 -9.76 -19.66
C GLN A 97 17.29 -11.24 -19.58
N TYR A 98 18.10 -12.09 -18.94
CA TYR A 98 17.77 -13.49 -18.77
C TYR A 98 16.49 -13.68 -17.93
N LEU A 99 16.41 -13.02 -16.78
CA LEU A 99 15.24 -13.13 -15.89
C LEU A 99 13.96 -12.63 -16.58
N GLN A 100 14.05 -11.53 -17.32
CA GLN A 100 12.93 -11.04 -18.15
C GLN A 100 12.54 -12.05 -19.25
N SER A 101 13.51 -12.76 -19.85
CA SER A 101 13.22 -13.78 -20.88
C SER A 101 12.45 -15.00 -20.35
N ILE A 102 12.48 -15.22 -19.04
CA ILE A 102 11.69 -16.25 -18.36
C ILE A 102 10.44 -15.69 -17.69
N GLY A 103 10.04 -14.45 -18.01
CA GLY A 103 8.81 -13.82 -17.55
C GLY A 103 8.88 -13.16 -16.16
N VAL A 104 10.08 -12.88 -15.65
CA VAL A 104 10.28 -12.11 -14.41
C VAL A 104 10.30 -10.62 -14.77
N GLU A 105 9.47 -9.82 -14.12
CA GLU A 105 9.31 -8.39 -14.37
C GLU A 105 10.23 -7.57 -13.46
N TYR A 106 11.11 -6.74 -14.04
CA TYR A 106 11.99 -5.86 -13.27
C TYR A 106 11.18 -4.80 -12.51
N GLY A 107 11.58 -4.53 -11.28
CA GLY A 107 10.89 -3.59 -10.38
C GLY A 107 9.69 -4.18 -9.65
N ARG A 108 9.07 -5.24 -10.18
CA ARG A 108 7.95 -5.93 -9.54
C ARG A 108 8.34 -7.30 -8.97
N SER A 109 8.77 -8.21 -9.83
CA SER A 109 9.13 -9.59 -9.46
C SER A 109 10.65 -9.76 -9.29
N LEU A 110 11.46 -8.84 -9.79
CA LEU A 110 12.90 -8.74 -9.56
C LEU A 110 13.18 -7.39 -8.89
N ASN A 111 13.57 -7.43 -7.63
CA ASN A 111 13.84 -6.20 -6.86
C ASN A 111 14.75 -6.49 -5.66
N ALA A 112 15.16 -5.41 -4.98
CA ALA A 112 15.87 -5.46 -3.71
C ALA A 112 15.50 -4.25 -2.86
N TYR A 113 15.88 -4.30 -1.60
CA TYR A 113 15.81 -3.14 -0.71
C TYR A 113 16.90 -3.20 0.35
N THR A 114 17.44 -2.02 0.67
CA THR A 114 18.38 -1.81 1.77
C THR A 114 17.70 -1.01 2.87
N SER A 115 17.80 -1.52 4.09
CA SER A 115 17.38 -0.83 5.30
C SER A 115 18.58 -0.58 6.22
N ILE A 116 18.29 -0.11 7.42
CA ILE A 116 19.34 0.22 8.39
C ILE A 116 20.11 -1.02 8.83
N ASP A 117 19.44 -2.16 8.99
CA ASP A 117 19.98 -3.39 9.56
C ASP A 117 19.99 -4.59 8.58
N ARG A 118 19.49 -4.39 7.36
CA ARG A 118 19.30 -5.49 6.41
C ARG A 118 19.40 -5.05 4.96
N THR A 119 19.71 -6.02 4.09
CA THR A 119 19.54 -5.92 2.64
C THR A 119 18.91 -7.21 2.13
N VAL A 120 17.85 -7.11 1.34
CA VAL A 120 17.12 -8.28 0.83
C VAL A 120 16.98 -8.15 -0.67
N TYR A 121 17.33 -9.23 -1.39
CA TYR A 121 17.15 -9.36 -2.83
C TYR A 121 16.14 -10.46 -3.10
N PHE A 122 15.32 -10.31 -4.14
CA PHE A 122 14.35 -11.34 -4.48
C PHE A 122 14.04 -11.45 -5.97
N ILE A 123 13.68 -12.67 -6.36
CA ILE A 123 13.13 -13.03 -7.66
C ILE A 123 11.82 -13.75 -7.37
N ALA A 124 10.70 -13.13 -7.69
CA ALA A 124 9.37 -13.66 -7.39
C ALA A 124 8.66 -14.18 -8.64
N ASP A 125 7.66 -15.01 -8.42
CA ASP A 125 6.75 -15.53 -9.45
C ASP A 125 7.47 -16.24 -10.62
N VAL A 126 8.59 -16.90 -10.38
CA VAL A 126 9.33 -17.67 -11.39
C VAL A 126 8.51 -18.90 -11.77
N SER A 127 8.31 -19.15 -13.08
CA SER A 127 7.63 -20.37 -13.54
C SER A 127 8.43 -21.62 -13.22
N THR A 128 7.77 -22.62 -12.63
CA THR A 128 8.38 -23.90 -12.28
C THR A 128 8.31 -24.94 -13.37
N GLU A 129 7.73 -24.62 -14.53
CA GLU A 129 7.66 -25.53 -15.69
C GLU A 129 9.02 -25.97 -16.22
N ARG A 130 10.06 -25.18 -15.99
CA ARG A 130 11.44 -25.46 -16.40
C ARG A 130 12.39 -25.48 -15.22
N GLN A 131 12.82 -26.65 -14.80
CA GLN A 131 13.76 -26.80 -13.69
C GLN A 131 15.03 -25.96 -13.87
N SER A 132 15.55 -25.85 -15.12
CA SER A 132 16.72 -25.02 -15.41
C SER A 132 16.52 -23.53 -15.09
N ALA A 133 15.30 -23.02 -15.13
CA ALA A 133 15.03 -21.64 -14.74
C ALA A 133 15.16 -21.47 -13.23
N LEU A 134 14.65 -22.42 -12.45
CA LEU A 134 14.79 -22.44 -10.98
C LEU A 134 16.26 -22.57 -10.56
N ASP A 135 17.01 -23.47 -11.20
CA ASP A 135 18.43 -23.65 -10.95
C ASP A 135 19.23 -22.38 -11.26
N SER A 136 18.86 -21.68 -12.34
CA SER A 136 19.48 -20.38 -12.69
C SER A 136 19.14 -19.28 -11.68
N CYS A 137 17.91 -19.23 -11.13
CA CYS A 137 17.57 -18.30 -10.06
C CYS A 137 18.41 -18.56 -8.81
N LEU A 138 18.65 -19.83 -8.45
CA LEU A 138 19.58 -20.16 -7.36
C LEU A 138 21.02 -19.72 -7.65
N LEU A 139 21.45 -19.80 -8.91
CA LEU A 139 22.77 -19.31 -9.33
C LEU A 139 22.85 -17.78 -9.21
N VAL A 140 21.77 -17.05 -9.50
CA VAL A 140 21.68 -15.62 -9.25
C VAL A 140 21.83 -15.32 -7.77
N LEU A 141 21.12 -16.04 -6.88
CA LEU A 141 21.29 -15.86 -5.43
C LEU A 141 22.74 -16.14 -4.98
N LYS A 142 23.40 -17.15 -5.59
CA LYS A 142 24.82 -17.42 -5.31
C LYS A 142 25.71 -16.25 -5.74
N ASP A 143 25.44 -15.67 -6.86
CA ASP A 143 26.20 -14.51 -7.36
C ASP A 143 25.96 -13.27 -6.50
N TRP A 144 24.74 -13.01 -6.05
CA TRP A 144 24.47 -11.94 -5.07
C TRP A 144 25.18 -12.20 -3.75
N SER A 145 25.28 -13.47 -3.33
CA SER A 145 25.99 -13.81 -2.10
C SER A 145 27.48 -13.53 -2.16
N SER A 146 28.16 -13.85 -3.24
CA SER A 146 29.64 -13.86 -3.29
C SER A 146 30.26 -13.60 -4.65
N GLY A 147 29.49 -13.24 -5.66
CA GLY A 147 29.94 -13.08 -7.04
C GLY A 147 29.70 -11.69 -7.68
N ILE A 148 29.25 -10.68 -6.92
CA ILE A 148 28.99 -9.32 -7.44
C ILE A 148 30.29 -8.71 -7.97
N GLN A 149 30.25 -8.19 -9.20
CA GLN A 149 31.33 -7.47 -9.84
C GLN A 149 31.15 -5.96 -9.68
N MET A 150 32.24 -5.25 -9.54
CA MET A 150 32.27 -3.81 -9.27
C MET A 150 33.26 -3.15 -10.19
N SER A 151 32.90 -2.97 -11.47
CA SER A 151 33.73 -2.24 -12.41
C SER A 151 33.61 -0.73 -12.14
N LYS A 152 34.70 0.01 -12.41
CA LYS A 152 34.70 1.46 -12.27
C LYS A 152 33.64 2.11 -13.17
N GLU A 153 33.48 1.59 -14.37
CA GLU A 153 32.53 2.13 -15.35
C GLU A 153 31.07 2.02 -14.85
N GLU A 154 30.68 0.88 -14.29
CA GLU A 154 29.32 0.69 -13.78
C GLU A 154 29.09 1.50 -12.48
N ILE A 155 30.10 1.62 -11.62
CA ILE A 155 30.00 2.49 -10.43
C ILE A 155 29.76 3.95 -10.85
N GLU A 156 30.49 4.47 -11.84
CA GLU A 156 30.30 5.85 -12.32
C GLU A 156 28.89 6.09 -12.89
N LYS A 157 28.35 5.12 -13.63
CA LYS A 157 26.97 5.22 -14.14
C LYS A 157 25.94 5.18 -13.02
N GLU A 158 26.13 4.30 -12.04
CA GLU A 158 25.15 4.08 -10.98
C GLU A 158 25.08 5.26 -9.99
N ARG A 159 26.13 6.07 -9.85
CA ARG A 159 26.08 7.31 -9.06
C ARG A 159 24.96 8.24 -9.49
N ASP A 160 24.81 8.47 -10.78
CA ASP A 160 23.74 9.33 -11.32
C ASP A 160 22.34 8.77 -10.99
N VAL A 161 22.19 7.43 -11.01
CA VAL A 161 20.93 6.74 -10.65
C VAL A 161 20.63 6.95 -9.17
N ILE A 162 21.62 6.77 -8.29
CA ILE A 162 21.48 6.99 -6.84
C ILE A 162 21.16 8.47 -6.54
N HIS A 163 21.80 9.41 -7.24
CA HIS A 163 21.48 10.84 -7.10
C HIS A 163 20.02 11.13 -7.52
N ASN A 164 19.52 10.50 -8.57
CA ASN A 164 18.12 10.66 -8.98
C ASN A 164 17.17 10.09 -7.90
N GLU A 165 17.48 8.93 -7.34
CA GLU A 165 16.72 8.35 -6.25
C GLU A 165 16.76 9.24 -5.00
N TYR A 166 17.92 9.75 -4.61
CA TYR A 166 18.07 10.70 -3.51
C TYR A 166 17.13 11.91 -3.68
N ARG A 167 17.07 12.51 -4.88
CA ARG A 167 16.17 13.63 -5.16
C ARG A 167 14.70 13.25 -4.96
N MET A 168 14.30 12.06 -5.42
CA MET A 168 12.91 11.59 -5.29
C MET A 168 12.52 11.31 -3.84
N ARG A 169 13.44 10.78 -3.04
CA ARG A 169 13.19 10.42 -1.64
C ARG A 169 13.35 11.57 -0.66
N THR A 170 14.03 12.65 -1.03
CA THR A 170 14.31 13.80 -0.15
C THR A 170 13.10 14.73 -0.06
N THR A 171 12.04 14.27 0.60
CA THR A 171 10.86 15.08 0.92
C THR A 171 11.11 15.98 2.12
N ALA A 172 10.23 16.95 2.38
CA ALA A 172 10.29 17.80 3.57
C ALA A 172 10.34 16.99 4.87
N ALA A 173 9.48 15.97 4.98
CA ALA A 173 9.46 15.08 6.15
C ALA A 173 10.78 14.31 6.30
N ALA A 174 11.35 13.79 5.20
CA ALA A 174 12.62 13.08 5.22
C ALA A 174 13.78 13.98 5.67
N ARG A 175 13.84 15.21 5.14
CA ARG A 175 14.88 16.21 5.55
C ARG A 175 14.79 16.56 7.03
N MET A 176 13.57 16.78 7.55
CA MET A 176 13.36 17.07 8.98
C MET A 176 13.71 15.87 9.87
N GLN A 177 13.26 14.69 9.46
CA GLN A 177 13.60 13.47 10.19
C GLN A 177 15.12 13.25 10.24
N GLU A 178 15.81 13.37 9.12
CA GLU A 178 17.26 13.19 9.05
C GLU A 178 18.00 14.16 9.98
N ARG A 179 17.57 15.44 10.03
CA ARG A 179 18.15 16.44 10.96
C ARG A 179 17.87 16.12 12.43
N ALA A 180 16.71 15.53 12.73
CA ALA A 180 16.29 15.18 14.08
C ALA A 180 16.90 13.88 14.60
N LEU A 181 17.32 12.95 13.73
CA LEU A 181 17.81 11.63 14.12
C LEU A 181 18.92 11.64 15.17
N PRO A 182 19.94 12.53 15.11
CA PRO A 182 21.00 12.57 16.13
C PRO A 182 20.48 12.82 17.54
N GLU A 183 19.40 13.58 17.70
CA GLU A 183 18.76 13.84 18.99
C GLU A 183 17.78 12.73 19.37
N LEU A 184 16.96 12.26 18.43
CA LEU A 184 15.99 11.19 18.64
C LEU A 184 16.67 9.86 19.03
N PHE A 185 17.83 9.59 18.43
CA PHE A 185 18.65 8.40 18.71
C PHE A 185 19.96 8.76 19.41
N SER A 186 19.89 9.71 20.35
CA SER A 186 21.08 10.16 21.08
C SER A 186 21.87 9.00 21.69
N GLY A 187 23.18 8.99 21.44
CA GLY A 187 24.07 7.92 21.88
C GLY A 187 24.04 6.63 21.06
N SER A 188 23.33 6.62 19.92
CA SER A 188 23.25 5.45 19.04
C SER A 188 23.68 5.77 17.61
N LYS A 189 24.21 4.76 16.90
CA LYS A 189 24.51 4.85 15.46
C LYS A 189 23.26 5.12 14.60
N TYR A 190 22.08 4.75 15.04
CA TYR A 190 20.83 5.02 14.31
C TYR A 190 20.65 6.49 13.93
N GLY A 191 21.19 7.41 14.76
CA GLY A 191 21.16 8.85 14.48
C GLY A 191 21.93 9.28 13.23
N TYR A 192 22.73 8.40 12.61
CA TYR A 192 23.66 8.79 11.55
C TYR A 192 23.73 7.77 10.39
N ARG A 193 22.82 6.81 10.31
CA ARG A 193 22.94 5.67 9.37
C ARG A 193 21.69 5.48 8.51
N MET A 194 21.21 6.59 7.90
CA MET A 194 20.19 6.46 6.85
C MET A 194 20.76 5.68 5.65
N PRO A 195 20.02 4.72 5.09
CA PRO A 195 20.53 3.86 4.02
C PRO A 195 20.98 4.59 2.75
N ILE A 196 20.30 5.67 2.36
CA ILE A 196 20.67 6.50 1.20
C ILE A 196 22.05 7.14 1.37
N GLY A 197 22.51 7.30 2.63
CA GLY A 197 23.82 7.77 3.00
C GLY A 197 24.12 9.22 2.65
N LEU A 198 25.41 9.51 2.43
CA LEU A 198 25.89 10.83 2.04
C LEU A 198 26.32 10.84 0.59
N MET A 199 25.77 11.76 -0.19
CA MET A 199 26.13 11.89 -1.62
C MET A 199 27.64 12.14 -1.82
N SER A 200 28.30 12.85 -0.89
CA SER A 200 29.76 13.03 -0.93
C SER A 200 30.55 11.72 -0.77
N VAL A 201 30.01 10.73 -0.06
CA VAL A 201 30.59 9.38 0.04
C VAL A 201 30.32 8.58 -1.23
N VAL A 202 29.09 8.66 -1.74
CA VAL A 202 28.69 8.03 -3.02
C VAL A 202 29.58 8.52 -4.16
N ASP A 203 29.81 9.85 -4.24
CA ASP A 203 30.66 10.47 -5.27
C ASP A 203 32.14 10.11 -5.14
N GLY A 204 32.61 9.98 -3.91
CA GLY A 204 34.01 9.65 -3.60
C GLY A 204 34.33 8.16 -3.58
N CYS A 205 33.34 7.28 -3.66
CA CYS A 205 33.52 5.83 -3.56
C CYS A 205 34.30 5.28 -4.77
N ASP A 206 35.35 4.53 -4.48
CA ASP A 206 36.08 3.76 -5.47
C ASP A 206 35.72 2.26 -5.41
N PRO A 207 36.04 1.49 -6.49
CA PRO A 207 35.74 0.06 -6.52
C PRO A 207 36.37 -0.72 -5.35
N ALA A 208 37.55 -0.32 -4.86
CA ALA A 208 38.25 -1.02 -3.79
C ALA A 208 37.51 -0.85 -2.45
N THR A 209 37.01 0.35 -2.16
CA THR A 209 36.24 0.67 -0.95
C THR A 209 34.93 -0.11 -0.93
N LEU A 210 34.18 -0.10 -2.03
CA LEU A 210 32.92 -0.85 -2.14
C LEU A 210 33.16 -2.36 -2.05
N GLN A 211 34.21 -2.86 -2.72
CA GLN A 211 34.57 -4.27 -2.66
C GLN A 211 35.02 -4.69 -1.25
N ALA A 212 35.71 -3.82 -0.50
CA ALA A 212 36.10 -4.07 0.88
C ALA A 212 34.87 -4.22 1.80
N TYR A 213 33.86 -3.37 1.64
CA TYR A 213 32.57 -3.48 2.33
C TYR A 213 31.87 -4.81 2.00
N TYR A 214 31.76 -5.14 0.70
CA TYR A 214 31.17 -6.39 0.23
C TYR A 214 31.85 -7.62 0.82
N LYS A 215 33.16 -7.75 0.68
CA LYS A 215 33.94 -8.89 1.21
C LYS A 215 33.88 -9.01 2.73
N LYS A 216 33.73 -7.88 3.44
CA LYS A 216 33.63 -7.88 4.89
C LYS A 216 32.30 -8.43 5.37
N TRP A 217 31.20 -8.08 4.71
CA TRP A 217 29.87 -8.26 5.25
C TRP A 217 29.01 -9.31 4.52
N TYR A 218 29.18 -9.46 3.18
CA TYR A 218 28.42 -10.44 2.39
C TYR A 218 29.07 -11.80 2.49
N ARG A 219 28.65 -12.53 3.50
CA ARG A 219 29.20 -13.84 3.85
C ARG A 219 28.08 -14.79 4.25
N PRO A 220 28.25 -16.11 4.03
CA PRO A 220 27.25 -17.11 4.35
C PRO A 220 26.70 -17.04 5.78
N ASP A 221 27.55 -16.73 6.79
CA ASP A 221 27.15 -16.62 8.19
C ASP A 221 26.22 -15.43 8.49
N ASN A 222 26.12 -14.45 7.58
CA ASN A 222 25.20 -13.32 7.63
C ASN A 222 24.02 -13.46 6.64
N GLN A 223 23.87 -14.62 5.98
CA GLN A 223 22.92 -14.78 4.88
C GLN A 223 21.88 -15.85 5.15
N GLY A 224 20.65 -15.55 4.76
CA GLY A 224 19.53 -16.49 4.70
C GLY A 224 18.99 -16.64 3.28
N ILE A 225 18.88 -17.90 2.81
CA ILE A 225 18.22 -18.23 1.55
C ILE A 225 16.79 -18.66 1.86
N ILE A 226 15.81 -18.06 1.21
CA ILE A 226 14.40 -18.41 1.40
C ILE A 226 13.81 -18.74 0.04
N ILE A 227 13.25 -19.95 -0.10
CA ILE A 227 12.61 -20.40 -1.34
C ILE A 227 11.26 -21.00 -0.99
N VAL A 228 10.22 -20.42 -1.58
CA VAL A 228 8.83 -20.82 -1.37
C VAL A 228 8.13 -20.95 -2.71
N GLY A 229 7.48 -22.08 -2.96
CA GLY A 229 6.70 -22.26 -4.17
C GLY A 229 6.51 -23.73 -4.54
N ASP A 230 6.03 -23.97 -5.73
CA ASP A 230 5.86 -25.29 -6.31
C ASP A 230 7.24 -25.86 -6.73
N ILE A 231 8.02 -26.25 -5.72
CA ILE A 231 9.41 -26.73 -5.85
C ILE A 231 9.58 -28.15 -5.34
N ASP A 232 10.55 -28.85 -5.91
CA ASP A 232 11.12 -30.05 -5.27
C ASP A 232 12.11 -29.61 -4.18
N VAL A 233 11.70 -29.76 -2.93
CA VAL A 233 12.48 -29.34 -1.75
C VAL A 233 13.81 -30.09 -1.64
N ASP A 234 13.84 -31.38 -1.97
CA ASP A 234 15.06 -32.21 -1.87
C ASP A 234 16.08 -31.83 -2.96
N HIS A 235 15.63 -31.62 -4.19
CA HIS A 235 16.47 -31.11 -5.29
C HIS A 235 17.01 -29.71 -4.96
N THR A 236 16.16 -28.83 -4.49
CA THR A 236 16.52 -27.43 -4.15
C THR A 236 17.56 -27.41 -3.02
N GLU A 237 17.37 -28.21 -1.97
CA GLU A 237 18.33 -28.35 -0.88
C GLU A 237 19.69 -28.87 -1.36
N ALA A 238 19.69 -29.90 -2.19
CA ALA A 238 20.93 -30.45 -2.77
C ALA A 238 21.68 -29.42 -3.62
N LEU A 239 20.96 -28.61 -4.39
CA LEU A 239 21.55 -27.55 -5.20
C LEU A 239 22.10 -26.40 -4.34
N ILE A 240 21.42 -25.99 -3.27
CA ILE A 240 21.94 -25.02 -2.29
C ILE A 240 23.26 -25.52 -1.71
N LYS A 241 23.31 -26.77 -1.23
CA LYS A 241 24.54 -27.35 -0.70
C LYS A 241 25.65 -27.28 -1.74
N LYS A 242 25.40 -27.73 -2.97
CA LYS A 242 26.38 -27.71 -4.07
C LYS A 242 26.91 -26.31 -4.38
N LEU A 243 26.06 -25.30 -4.38
CA LEU A 243 26.44 -23.93 -4.79
C LEU A 243 27.11 -23.12 -3.67
N PHE A 244 26.73 -23.34 -2.41
CA PHE A 244 27.12 -22.45 -1.32
C PHE A 244 28.12 -23.09 -0.33
N GLU A 245 28.25 -24.41 -0.20
CA GLU A 245 29.21 -25.02 0.74
C GLU A 245 30.65 -24.61 0.49
N GLY A 246 31.02 -24.30 -0.77
CA GLY A 246 32.37 -23.86 -1.15
C GLY A 246 32.69 -22.41 -0.77
N VAL A 247 31.69 -21.60 -0.38
CA VAL A 247 31.90 -20.19 -0.02
C VAL A 247 32.47 -20.12 1.40
N LYS A 248 33.69 -19.55 1.52
CA LYS A 248 34.43 -19.53 2.78
C LYS A 248 34.11 -18.28 3.61
N VAL A 249 34.01 -18.47 4.90
CA VAL A 249 33.95 -17.38 5.87
C VAL A 249 35.34 -17.18 6.48
N PRO A 250 35.91 -15.97 6.53
CA PRO A 250 37.22 -15.72 7.16
C PRO A 250 37.22 -16.11 8.65
N ALA A 251 38.31 -16.67 9.13
CA ALA A 251 38.42 -17.12 10.52
C ALA A 251 38.20 -15.98 11.57
N ASN A 252 38.53 -14.75 11.19
CA ASN A 252 38.37 -13.54 12.04
C ASN A 252 37.28 -12.64 11.46
N ALA A 253 36.20 -13.22 10.99
CA ALA A 253 35.09 -12.46 10.39
C ALA A 253 34.45 -11.51 11.40
N ALA A 254 34.22 -10.25 10.99
CA ALA A 254 33.54 -9.27 11.82
C ALA A 254 32.13 -9.76 12.15
N GLN A 255 31.75 -9.67 13.42
CA GLN A 255 30.40 -10.05 13.82
C GLN A 255 29.41 -8.90 13.57
N VAL A 256 28.18 -9.25 13.23
CA VAL A 256 27.07 -8.29 13.19
C VAL A 256 26.51 -8.23 14.61
N GLU A 257 26.64 -7.07 15.23
CA GLU A 257 26.15 -6.81 16.58
C GLU A 257 24.91 -5.91 16.52
N ASP A 258 23.98 -6.14 17.45
CA ASP A 258 22.84 -5.24 17.61
C ASP A 258 23.32 -3.89 18.18
N VAL A 259 22.91 -2.82 17.56
CA VAL A 259 23.23 -1.46 18.00
C VAL A 259 22.22 -1.00 19.04
N PRO A 260 22.62 -0.70 20.29
CA PRO A 260 21.66 -0.29 21.30
C PRO A 260 21.14 1.12 21.05
N VAL A 261 19.87 1.33 21.38
CA VAL A 261 19.26 2.65 21.56
C VAL A 261 19.09 2.87 23.06
N PRO A 262 19.81 3.83 23.68
CA PRO A 262 19.77 4.05 25.12
C PRO A 262 18.40 4.52 25.62
N ASP A 263 18.11 4.22 26.88
CA ASP A 263 17.05 4.91 27.63
C ASP A 263 17.43 6.40 27.83
N ASN A 264 16.43 7.25 27.86
CA ASN A 264 16.58 8.63 28.31
C ASN A 264 15.91 8.83 29.66
N ASN A 265 16.59 9.47 30.60
CA ASN A 265 16.06 9.81 31.93
C ASN A 265 15.23 11.09 31.88
N GLU A 266 15.60 12.02 31.00
CA GLU A 266 14.85 13.25 30.72
C GLU A 266 14.17 13.12 29.35
N ALA A 267 12.97 13.67 29.21
CA ALA A 267 12.25 13.62 27.97
C ALA A 267 13.01 14.37 26.85
N ILE A 268 13.02 13.78 25.65
CA ILE A 268 13.62 14.38 24.46
C ILE A 268 12.57 15.20 23.73
N TYR A 269 12.86 16.46 23.47
CA TYR A 269 11.98 17.38 22.76
C TYR A 269 12.70 17.95 21.54
N VAL A 270 12.25 17.56 20.33
CA VAL A 270 12.84 17.99 19.06
C VAL A 270 11.80 18.76 18.25
N SER A 271 12.19 19.89 17.67
CA SER A 271 11.32 20.65 16.76
C SER A 271 12.10 21.02 15.51
N GLU A 272 11.65 20.50 14.38
CA GLU A 272 12.18 20.74 13.06
C GLU A 272 11.17 21.44 12.16
N LYS A 273 11.68 22.14 11.14
CA LYS A 273 10.84 22.86 10.18
C LYS A 273 11.40 22.78 8.76
N ASP A 274 10.50 22.84 7.80
CA ASP A 274 10.85 22.82 6.39
C ASP A 274 9.85 23.63 5.57
N LYS A 275 10.32 24.31 4.53
CA LYS A 275 9.50 25.21 3.69
C LYS A 275 8.46 24.44 2.86
N GLU A 276 8.73 23.20 2.51
CA GLU A 276 7.81 22.35 1.75
C GLU A 276 6.92 21.48 2.64
N GLN A 277 7.07 21.56 3.97
CA GLN A 277 6.17 20.85 4.89
C GLN A 277 4.78 21.45 4.84
N GLN A 278 3.77 20.61 4.57
CA GLN A 278 2.39 21.11 4.38
C GLN A 278 1.67 21.34 5.71
N TYR A 279 1.96 20.51 6.73
CA TYR A 279 1.25 20.51 8.02
C TYR A 279 2.23 20.40 9.17
N SER A 280 1.83 20.89 10.34
CA SER A 280 2.56 20.57 11.57
C SER A 280 2.14 19.17 12.05
N ILE A 281 3.13 18.30 12.27
CA ILE A 281 2.93 16.94 12.76
C ILE A 281 3.61 16.81 14.12
N MET A 282 2.83 16.40 15.12
CA MET A 282 3.29 16.15 16.47
C MET A 282 3.38 14.64 16.70
N ILE A 283 4.55 14.14 17.05
CA ILE A 283 4.80 12.73 17.35
C ILE A 283 5.21 12.61 18.82
N VAL A 284 4.52 11.76 19.55
CA VAL A 284 4.86 11.38 20.92
C VAL A 284 5.22 9.91 20.91
N ALA A 285 6.46 9.57 21.19
CA ALA A 285 6.93 8.20 21.29
C ALA A 285 7.31 7.86 22.74
N MET A 286 6.83 6.73 23.21
CA MET A 286 7.05 6.19 24.55
C MET A 286 7.81 4.87 24.40
N LYS A 287 9.15 4.94 24.59
CA LYS A 287 10.04 3.82 24.32
C LYS A 287 9.85 2.67 25.32
N GLN A 288 9.90 1.46 24.78
CA GLN A 288 9.92 0.19 25.49
C GLN A 288 11.12 -0.63 25.03
N ASP A 289 11.59 -1.56 25.86
CA ASP A 289 12.56 -2.54 25.39
C ASP A 289 11.90 -3.47 24.36
N ALA A 290 12.58 -3.73 23.25
CA ALA A 290 12.13 -4.73 22.31
C ALA A 290 12.09 -6.12 22.98
N MET A 291 11.14 -6.96 22.56
CA MET A 291 11.00 -8.29 23.16
C MET A 291 12.26 -9.13 22.92
N PRO A 292 12.89 -9.69 23.97
CA PRO A 292 14.04 -10.58 23.83
C PRO A 292 13.74 -11.80 22.96
N LEU A 293 14.69 -12.24 22.15
CA LEU A 293 14.55 -13.40 21.25
C LEU A 293 14.06 -14.66 21.96
N GLU A 294 14.52 -14.89 23.20
CA GLU A 294 14.11 -16.06 23.97
C GLU A 294 12.62 -16.02 24.37
N ILE A 295 12.09 -14.83 24.55
CA ILE A 295 10.66 -14.63 24.82
C ILE A 295 9.83 -14.73 23.52
N LYS A 296 10.35 -14.18 22.41
CA LYS A 296 9.70 -14.26 21.09
C LYS A 296 9.38 -15.72 20.68
N LYS A 297 10.18 -16.69 21.08
CA LYS A 297 9.96 -18.11 20.79
C LYS A 297 8.81 -18.73 21.57
N THR A 298 8.19 -18.02 22.47
CA THR A 298 7.16 -18.57 23.38
C THR A 298 5.79 -17.96 23.11
N ALA A 299 4.74 -18.58 23.65
CA ALA A 299 3.37 -18.05 23.60
C ALA A 299 3.23 -16.64 24.16
N ALA A 300 4.19 -16.15 24.94
CA ALA A 300 4.23 -14.75 25.41
C ALA A 300 4.28 -13.75 24.26
N TYR A 301 4.90 -14.12 23.13
CA TYR A 301 4.87 -13.30 21.92
C TYR A 301 3.43 -13.03 21.45
N LEU A 302 2.64 -14.09 21.29
CA LEU A 302 1.24 -13.97 20.83
C LEU A 302 0.36 -13.20 21.78
N VAL A 303 0.58 -13.33 23.09
CA VAL A 303 -0.15 -12.58 24.13
C VAL A 303 0.17 -11.08 24.00
N THR A 304 1.47 -10.74 23.87
CA THR A 304 1.90 -9.34 23.77
C THR A 304 1.45 -8.70 22.47
N ASP A 305 1.57 -9.42 21.36
CA ASP A 305 1.12 -8.99 20.04
C ASP A 305 -0.37 -8.66 20.05
N TYR A 306 -1.20 -9.59 20.56
CA TYR A 306 -2.63 -9.35 20.78
C TYR A 306 -2.90 -8.13 21.65
N MET A 307 -2.17 -7.96 22.78
CA MET A 307 -2.36 -6.80 23.66
C MET A 307 -2.00 -5.50 22.94
N ASN A 308 -0.93 -5.48 22.15
CA ASN A 308 -0.55 -4.32 21.36
C ASN A 308 -1.62 -3.96 20.33
N ASP A 309 -2.16 -4.96 19.61
CA ASP A 309 -3.19 -4.77 18.61
C ASP A 309 -4.47 -4.16 19.21
N VAL A 310 -5.00 -4.75 20.29
CA VAL A 310 -6.24 -4.24 20.90
C VAL A 310 -6.05 -2.88 21.56
N VAL A 311 -4.88 -2.61 22.19
CA VAL A 311 -4.59 -1.31 22.81
C VAL A 311 -4.50 -0.23 21.75
N THR A 312 -3.78 -0.47 20.64
CA THR A 312 -3.68 0.51 19.55
C THR A 312 -5.01 0.73 18.85
N ALA A 313 -5.81 -0.33 18.65
CA ALA A 313 -7.16 -0.22 18.10
C ALA A 313 -8.08 0.65 19.00
N MET A 314 -8.05 0.44 20.30
CA MET A 314 -8.85 1.25 21.24
C MET A 314 -8.38 2.70 21.29
N PHE A 315 -7.06 2.98 21.25
CA PHE A 315 -6.56 4.35 21.11
C PHE A 315 -7.05 4.99 19.81
N ASN A 316 -6.95 4.29 18.69
CA ASN A 316 -7.38 4.80 17.39
C ASN A 316 -8.88 5.11 17.35
N SER A 317 -9.71 4.28 17.97
CA SER A 317 -11.14 4.56 18.13
C SER A 317 -11.40 5.86 18.91
N ARG A 318 -10.73 6.10 20.05
CA ARG A 318 -10.86 7.35 20.82
C ARG A 318 -10.35 8.57 20.04
N LEU A 319 -9.21 8.45 19.38
CA LEU A 319 -8.65 9.53 18.57
C LEU A 319 -9.56 9.89 17.39
N SER A 320 -10.20 8.89 16.78
CA SER A 320 -11.23 9.11 15.76
C SER A 320 -12.44 9.86 16.31
N ASP A 321 -12.97 9.46 17.48
CA ASP A 321 -14.07 10.16 18.16
C ASP A 321 -13.71 11.62 18.48
N LEU A 322 -12.48 11.87 18.95
CA LEU A 322 -11.99 13.22 19.23
C LEU A 322 -11.92 14.07 17.96
N THR A 323 -11.52 13.49 16.82
CA THR A 323 -11.44 14.21 15.54
C THR A 323 -12.78 14.79 15.09
N GLN A 324 -13.87 14.17 15.53
CA GLN A 324 -15.23 14.63 15.21
C GLN A 324 -15.70 15.80 16.12
N GLN A 325 -14.97 16.15 17.17
CA GLN A 325 -15.35 17.27 18.04
C GLN A 325 -15.02 18.62 17.37
N ALA A 326 -15.92 19.57 17.51
CA ALA A 326 -15.78 20.88 16.83
C ALA A 326 -14.53 21.65 17.27
N ASP A 327 -14.10 21.48 18.52
CA ASP A 327 -12.93 22.11 19.14
C ASP A 327 -11.66 21.26 19.07
N CYS A 328 -11.68 20.14 18.34
CA CYS A 328 -10.52 19.29 18.18
C CYS A 328 -9.34 20.08 17.56
N PRO A 329 -8.14 20.09 18.20
CA PRO A 329 -6.99 20.87 17.74
C PRO A 329 -6.23 20.22 16.57
N PHE A 330 -6.53 18.98 16.23
CA PHE A 330 -5.91 18.24 15.14
C PHE A 330 -6.93 17.84 14.08
N MET A 331 -6.44 17.58 12.88
CA MET A 331 -7.24 17.07 11.77
C MET A 331 -7.36 15.57 11.79
N GLN A 332 -6.28 14.92 12.20
CA GLN A 332 -6.13 13.49 12.26
C GLN A 332 -5.16 13.15 13.40
N ALA A 333 -5.42 12.07 14.08
CA ALA A 333 -4.46 11.48 15.00
C ALA A 333 -4.54 9.95 14.92
N ALA A 334 -3.42 9.30 15.21
CA ALA A 334 -3.30 7.84 15.20
C ALA A 334 -2.36 7.36 16.29
N ALA A 335 -2.58 6.13 16.74
CA ALA A 335 -1.70 5.39 17.63
C ALA A 335 -1.14 4.17 16.87
N SER A 336 0.11 3.83 17.15
CA SER A 336 0.77 2.61 16.67
C SER A 336 1.73 2.08 17.72
N TYR A 337 1.99 0.77 17.68
CA TYR A 337 3.05 0.14 18.43
C TYR A 337 3.96 -0.60 17.45
N SER A 338 5.23 -0.21 17.41
CA SER A 338 6.22 -0.77 16.48
C SER A 338 7.63 -0.46 16.96
N GLN A 339 8.62 -0.90 16.21
CA GLN A 339 10.00 -0.46 16.37
C GLN A 339 10.09 1.06 16.50
N TYR A 340 10.87 1.57 17.44
CA TYR A 340 11.04 2.99 17.68
C TYR A 340 11.45 3.72 16.40
N PHE A 341 10.59 4.64 15.94
CA PHE A 341 10.62 5.30 14.63
C PHE A 341 10.74 4.36 13.42
N GLY A 342 10.30 3.10 13.54
CA GLY A 342 10.39 2.10 12.47
C GLY A 342 11.81 1.61 12.16
N MET A 343 12.77 1.85 13.05
CA MET A 343 14.19 1.66 12.76
C MET A 343 14.91 0.75 13.77
N SER A 344 14.61 0.83 15.07
CA SER A 344 15.40 0.22 16.12
C SER A 344 15.06 -1.25 16.34
N LYS A 345 16.09 -2.12 16.42
CA LYS A 345 15.92 -3.52 16.86
C LYS A 345 15.84 -3.70 18.38
N THR A 346 16.34 -2.72 19.13
CA THR A 346 16.48 -2.84 20.59
C THR A 346 15.43 -2.08 21.38
N LYS A 347 14.67 -1.22 20.68
CA LYS A 347 13.58 -0.45 21.26
C LYS A 347 12.34 -0.48 20.35
N ASP A 348 11.20 -0.76 20.95
CA ASP A 348 9.88 -0.50 20.43
C ASP A 348 9.32 0.80 21.01
N ALA A 349 8.20 1.27 20.51
CA ALA A 349 7.50 2.42 21.10
C ALA A 349 5.98 2.36 20.86
N LEU A 350 5.23 2.77 21.86
CA LEU A 350 3.88 3.28 21.63
C LEU A 350 4.03 4.70 21.08
N GLN A 351 3.55 4.93 19.86
CA GLN A 351 3.62 6.22 19.19
C GLN A 351 2.22 6.80 19.02
N LEU A 352 2.05 8.06 19.38
CA LEU A 352 0.84 8.84 19.13
C LEU A 352 1.22 9.97 18.18
N ILE A 353 0.54 10.08 17.05
CA ILE A 353 0.81 11.05 16.01
C ILE A 353 -0.41 11.92 15.83
N GLY A 354 -0.25 13.24 15.84
CA GLY A 354 -1.32 14.20 15.59
C GLY A 354 -0.93 15.21 14.51
N VAL A 355 -1.78 15.39 13.51
CA VAL A 355 -1.64 16.42 12.46
C VAL A 355 -2.38 17.65 12.95
N ALA A 356 -1.62 18.66 13.40
CA ALA A 356 -2.17 19.84 14.03
C ALA A 356 -2.89 20.75 13.03
N LYS A 357 -4.00 21.35 13.47
CA LYS A 357 -4.56 22.54 12.79
C LYS A 357 -3.62 23.72 12.95
N GLU A 358 -3.67 24.68 12.04
CA GLU A 358 -2.76 25.83 12.02
C GLU A 358 -2.77 26.57 13.37
N GLY A 359 -1.60 26.72 13.99
CA GLY A 359 -1.43 27.37 15.29
C GLY A 359 -1.91 26.56 16.50
N GLN A 360 -2.27 25.28 16.32
CA GLN A 360 -2.78 24.42 17.38
C GLN A 360 -1.78 23.32 17.82
N GLU A 361 -0.48 23.52 17.52
CA GLU A 361 0.54 22.49 17.78
C GLU A 361 0.61 22.11 19.28
N ALA A 362 0.59 23.11 20.17
CA ALA A 362 0.62 22.86 21.61
C ALA A 362 -0.65 22.16 22.12
N GLU A 363 -1.83 22.56 21.65
CA GLU A 363 -3.08 21.93 22.04
C GLU A 363 -3.23 20.52 21.45
N THR A 364 -2.69 20.27 20.23
CA THR A 364 -2.58 18.94 19.66
C THR A 364 -1.74 18.03 20.55
N LEU A 365 -0.54 18.48 20.95
CA LEU A 365 0.32 17.75 21.88
C LEU A 365 -0.41 17.45 23.20
N LYS A 366 -1.04 18.46 23.78
CA LYS A 366 -1.82 18.28 25.03
C LYS A 366 -2.93 17.26 24.83
N SER A 367 -3.66 17.31 23.72
CA SER A 367 -4.80 16.45 23.46
C SER A 367 -4.40 14.98 23.32
N ILE A 368 -3.34 14.66 22.55
CA ILE A 368 -2.89 13.27 22.39
C ILE A 368 -2.28 12.70 23.67
N ILE A 369 -1.52 13.51 24.43
CA ILE A 369 -0.96 13.09 25.73
C ILE A 369 -2.07 12.95 26.78
N ARG A 370 -3.07 13.84 26.76
CA ARG A 370 -4.24 13.76 27.67
C ARG A 370 -4.96 12.43 27.51
N GLU A 371 -5.12 11.98 26.24
CA GLU A 371 -5.78 10.70 26.00
C GLU A 371 -4.93 9.51 26.43
N ALA A 372 -3.60 9.56 26.20
CA ALA A 372 -2.68 8.57 26.74
C ALA A 372 -2.75 8.51 28.29
N LYS A 373 -2.71 9.67 28.95
CA LYS A 373 -2.85 9.78 30.41
C LYS A 373 -4.20 9.25 30.89
N ARG A 374 -5.29 9.55 30.17
CA ARG A 374 -6.64 9.06 30.50
C ARG A 374 -6.69 7.53 30.43
N ALA A 375 -6.14 6.94 29.37
CA ALA A 375 -6.07 5.49 29.23
C ALA A 375 -5.20 4.84 30.32
N ARG A 376 -4.10 5.46 30.70
CA ARG A 376 -3.25 4.98 31.81
C ARG A 376 -3.97 5.06 33.16
N ASP A 377 -4.62 6.17 33.46
CA ASP A 377 -5.16 6.46 34.79
C ASP A 377 -6.51 5.75 35.04
N PHE A 378 -7.33 5.58 34.01
CA PHE A 378 -8.70 5.03 34.10
C PHE A 378 -8.91 3.74 33.31
N GLY A 379 -7.97 3.40 32.40
CA GLY A 379 -8.11 2.27 31.50
C GLY A 379 -9.05 2.51 30.32
N PHE A 380 -9.21 1.48 29.51
CA PHE A 380 -10.25 1.37 28.50
C PHE A 380 -11.51 0.74 29.10
N THR A 381 -12.66 0.97 28.50
CA THR A 381 -13.95 0.41 28.93
C THR A 381 -14.13 -1.02 28.41
N ALA A 382 -15.02 -1.77 29.06
CA ALA A 382 -15.34 -3.12 28.62
C ALA A 382 -15.93 -3.17 27.18
N THR A 383 -16.68 -2.13 26.79
CA THR A 383 -17.28 -2.03 25.45
C THR A 383 -16.25 -1.73 24.37
N GLU A 384 -15.27 -0.84 24.62
CA GLU A 384 -14.14 -0.61 23.73
C GLU A 384 -13.35 -1.91 23.50
N TYR A 385 -13.00 -2.60 24.58
CA TYR A 385 -12.25 -3.85 24.50
C TYR A 385 -13.05 -4.96 23.80
N ALA A 386 -14.35 -5.04 24.01
CA ALA A 386 -15.18 -6.04 23.34
C ALA A 386 -15.18 -5.84 21.82
N ARG A 387 -15.23 -4.58 21.33
CA ARG A 387 -15.13 -4.27 19.90
C ARG A 387 -13.75 -4.60 19.33
N ALA A 388 -12.68 -4.10 19.94
CA ALA A 388 -11.32 -4.37 19.48
C ALA A 388 -11.02 -5.89 19.43
N LYS A 389 -11.49 -6.64 20.42
CA LYS A 389 -11.39 -8.10 20.44
C LYS A 389 -12.21 -8.75 19.32
N ALA A 390 -13.43 -8.27 19.07
CA ALA A 390 -14.26 -8.80 18.00
C ALA A 390 -13.63 -8.58 16.61
N ASP A 391 -13.05 -7.41 16.38
CA ASP A 391 -12.34 -7.08 15.14
C ASP A 391 -11.11 -7.96 14.97
N TYR A 392 -10.28 -8.10 16.00
CA TYR A 392 -9.12 -8.98 15.96
C TYR A 392 -9.49 -10.43 15.60
N LEU A 393 -10.48 -11.00 16.31
CA LEU A 393 -10.93 -12.37 16.07
C LEU A 393 -11.55 -12.55 14.69
N SER A 394 -12.26 -11.54 14.19
CA SER A 394 -12.84 -11.57 12.85
C SER A 394 -11.77 -11.58 11.76
N GLN A 395 -10.72 -10.77 11.89
CA GLN A 395 -9.59 -10.76 10.96
C GLN A 395 -8.80 -12.08 11.02
N LEU A 396 -8.62 -12.62 12.21
CA LEU A 396 -7.95 -13.91 12.41
C LEU A 396 -8.75 -15.06 11.76
N GLU A 397 -10.07 -15.09 11.92
CA GLU A 397 -10.96 -16.07 11.27
C GLU A 397 -10.88 -15.97 9.76
N LYS A 398 -10.83 -14.74 9.22
CA LYS A 398 -10.65 -14.50 7.80
C LYS A 398 -9.34 -15.09 7.28
N GLN A 399 -8.22 -14.83 7.94
CA GLN A 399 -6.90 -15.38 7.57
C GLN A 399 -6.91 -16.91 7.63
N TYR A 400 -7.47 -17.49 8.70
CA TYR A 400 -7.54 -18.93 8.86
C TYR A 400 -8.44 -19.60 7.80
N THR A 401 -9.56 -18.98 7.46
CA THR A 401 -10.45 -19.48 6.41
C THR A 401 -9.72 -19.60 5.08
N ASN A 402 -8.87 -18.63 4.75
CA ASN A 402 -8.12 -18.59 3.49
C ASN A 402 -6.75 -19.31 3.54
N ARG A 403 -6.44 -20.08 4.62
CA ARG A 403 -5.11 -20.65 4.86
C ARG A 403 -4.59 -21.57 3.75
N ALA A 404 -5.47 -22.31 3.08
CA ALA A 404 -5.09 -23.17 1.96
C ALA A 404 -4.70 -22.40 0.69
N LYS A 405 -4.92 -21.07 0.69
CA LYS A 405 -4.70 -20.18 -0.47
C LYS A 405 -3.73 -19.04 -0.14
N ILE A 406 -2.90 -19.23 0.88
CA ILE A 406 -1.85 -18.28 1.24
C ILE A 406 -0.80 -18.29 0.12
N LYS A 407 -0.47 -17.10 -0.39
CA LYS A 407 0.49 -16.93 -1.49
C LYS A 407 1.93 -17.17 -1.03
N ASN A 408 2.78 -17.61 -1.96
CA ASN A 408 4.22 -17.84 -1.75
C ASN A 408 4.91 -16.64 -1.08
N GLU A 409 4.57 -15.42 -1.49
CA GLU A 409 5.16 -14.18 -0.98
C GLU A 409 4.93 -13.99 0.53
N VAL A 410 3.75 -14.36 1.04
CA VAL A 410 3.42 -14.24 2.47
C VAL A 410 4.35 -15.09 3.32
N PHE A 411 4.52 -16.36 2.95
CA PHE A 411 5.44 -17.27 3.63
C PHE A 411 6.90 -16.81 3.50
N ALA A 412 7.31 -16.37 2.29
CA ALA A 412 8.66 -15.90 2.07
C ALA A 412 9.01 -14.72 2.97
N ASN A 413 8.11 -13.73 3.09
CA ASN A 413 8.31 -12.57 3.97
C ASN A 413 8.33 -12.98 5.46
N GLN A 414 7.49 -13.91 5.90
CA GLN A 414 7.54 -14.45 7.26
C GLN A 414 8.89 -15.10 7.58
N TYR A 415 9.46 -15.85 6.63
CA TYR A 415 10.76 -16.50 6.82
C TYR A 415 11.93 -15.52 6.77
N VAL A 416 11.80 -14.45 5.94
CA VAL A 416 12.75 -13.33 5.96
C VAL A 416 12.77 -12.68 7.34
N GLU A 417 11.61 -12.37 7.94
CA GLU A 417 11.54 -11.76 9.27
C GLU A 417 11.98 -12.73 10.38
N ASN A 418 11.66 -14.02 10.28
CA ASN A 418 12.20 -15.01 11.20
C ASN A 418 13.73 -15.04 11.16
N TYR A 419 14.33 -15.04 9.96
CA TYR A 419 15.77 -15.01 9.81
C TYR A 419 16.39 -13.72 10.36
N LEU A 420 15.82 -12.54 10.05
CA LEU A 420 16.41 -11.24 10.37
C LEU A 420 16.10 -10.75 11.79
N ALA A 421 14.86 -10.95 12.25
CA ALA A 421 14.35 -10.40 13.51
C ALA A 421 14.00 -11.47 14.56
N GLY A 422 14.05 -12.77 14.19
CA GLY A 422 13.70 -13.86 15.08
C GLY A 422 12.22 -13.99 15.40
N ASP A 423 11.35 -13.41 14.57
CA ASP A 423 9.90 -13.53 14.75
C ASP A 423 9.45 -14.98 14.59
N PRO A 424 8.54 -15.48 15.43
CA PRO A 424 8.10 -16.86 15.38
C PRO A 424 7.31 -17.17 14.12
N ILE A 425 7.41 -18.39 13.64
CA ILE A 425 6.71 -18.88 12.44
C ILE A 425 5.90 -20.15 12.76
N PRO A 426 4.92 -20.10 13.66
CA PRO A 426 4.00 -21.22 13.85
C PRO A 426 3.12 -21.41 12.60
N SER A 427 2.55 -22.59 12.41
CA SER A 427 1.54 -22.77 11.38
C SER A 427 0.33 -21.87 11.65
N ILE A 428 -0.40 -21.53 10.60
CA ILE A 428 -1.62 -20.70 10.74
C ILE A 428 -2.68 -21.42 11.62
N GLU A 429 -2.73 -22.74 11.61
CA GLU A 429 -3.59 -23.54 12.46
C GLU A 429 -3.22 -23.36 13.93
N THR A 430 -1.93 -23.46 14.25
CA THR A 430 -1.42 -23.27 15.61
C THR A 430 -1.68 -21.84 16.07
N PHE A 431 -1.36 -20.84 15.23
CA PHE A 431 -1.61 -19.44 15.52
C PHE A 431 -3.09 -19.18 15.81
N TYR A 432 -3.98 -19.65 14.93
CA TYR A 432 -5.44 -19.51 15.08
C TYR A 432 -5.96 -20.16 16.36
N GLN A 433 -5.55 -21.40 16.66
CA GLN A 433 -5.95 -22.10 17.88
C GLN A 433 -5.50 -21.36 19.13
N MET A 434 -4.25 -20.91 19.18
CA MET A 434 -3.69 -20.19 20.33
C MET A 434 -4.33 -18.83 20.52
N ALA A 435 -4.49 -18.05 19.46
CA ALA A 435 -5.12 -16.73 19.54
C ALA A 435 -6.60 -16.83 19.99
N ASN A 436 -7.36 -17.83 19.52
CA ASN A 436 -8.71 -18.10 19.99
C ASN A 436 -8.77 -18.62 21.43
N ALA A 437 -7.68 -19.20 21.96
CA ALA A 437 -7.58 -19.55 23.38
C ALA A 437 -7.18 -18.32 24.22
N ILE A 438 -6.35 -17.42 23.69
CA ILE A 438 -5.84 -16.23 24.39
C ILE A 438 -6.93 -15.14 24.49
N ALA A 439 -7.44 -14.67 23.37
CA ALA A 439 -8.27 -13.46 23.29
C ALA A 439 -9.54 -13.51 24.17
N PRO A 440 -10.33 -14.60 24.22
CA PRO A 440 -11.50 -14.66 25.09
C PRO A 440 -11.15 -14.69 26.58
N ASN A 441 -9.97 -15.17 26.93
CA ASN A 441 -9.57 -15.41 28.32
C ASN A 441 -8.71 -14.30 28.92
N LEU A 442 -8.29 -13.30 28.14
CA LEU A 442 -7.63 -12.11 28.65
C LEU A 442 -8.67 -11.10 29.14
N PRO A 443 -8.75 -10.83 30.46
CA PRO A 443 -9.67 -9.83 31.00
C PRO A 443 -9.16 -8.43 30.74
N ILE A 444 -10.09 -7.46 30.70
CA ILE A 444 -9.76 -6.05 30.47
C ILE A 444 -8.81 -5.48 31.52
N GLU A 445 -8.85 -5.99 32.74
CA GLU A 445 -7.98 -5.55 33.82
C GLU A 445 -6.51 -5.75 33.49
N LEU A 446 -6.16 -6.87 32.85
CA LEU A 446 -4.78 -7.11 32.38
C LEU A 446 -4.38 -6.18 31.23
N ILE A 447 -5.29 -5.92 30.31
CA ILE A 447 -5.08 -4.94 29.23
C ILE A 447 -4.83 -3.55 29.84
N ASN A 448 -5.62 -3.15 30.82
CA ASN A 448 -5.48 -1.85 31.48
C ASN A 448 -4.20 -1.75 32.32
N GLU A 449 -3.73 -2.83 32.93
CA GLU A 449 -2.40 -2.85 33.57
C GLU A 449 -1.27 -2.74 32.55
N TYR A 450 -1.41 -3.40 31.40
CA TYR A 450 -0.44 -3.29 30.31
C TYR A 450 -0.33 -1.87 29.76
N VAL A 451 -1.45 -1.17 29.60
CA VAL A 451 -1.47 0.25 29.19
C VAL A 451 -0.68 1.13 30.16
N LYS A 452 -0.71 0.85 31.47
CA LYS A 452 0.09 1.58 32.45
C LYS A 452 1.61 1.39 32.28
N GLU A 453 2.03 0.25 31.69
CA GLU A 453 3.44 0.03 31.36
C GLU A 453 3.81 0.74 30.06
N LEU A 454 2.92 0.76 29.06
CA LEU A 454 3.19 1.39 27.76
C LEU A 454 3.23 2.92 27.85
N VAL A 455 2.38 3.53 28.68
CA VAL A 455 2.27 4.98 28.75
C VAL A 455 3.21 5.56 29.81
N CYS A 456 4.20 6.34 29.36
CA CYS A 456 5.17 6.99 30.23
C CYS A 456 4.51 7.93 31.25
N ALA A 457 4.69 7.63 32.53
CA ALA A 457 4.21 8.50 33.63
C ALA A 457 5.17 9.65 33.95
N SER A 458 6.44 9.52 33.55
CA SER A 458 7.53 10.45 33.80
C SER A 458 8.23 10.85 32.50
N ASP A 459 9.35 11.56 32.61
CA ASP A 459 10.17 11.93 31.48
C ASP A 459 10.99 10.76 30.90
N THR A 460 11.11 9.68 31.68
CA THR A 460 11.88 8.52 31.27
C THR A 460 11.26 7.89 30.00
N ASN A 461 12.09 7.73 28.97
CA ASN A 461 11.70 7.13 27.70
C ASN A 461 10.60 7.86 26.93
N LEU A 462 10.28 9.10 27.31
CA LEU A 462 9.39 9.97 26.56
C LEU A 462 10.17 10.76 25.51
N VAL A 463 9.65 10.78 24.28
CA VAL A 463 10.20 11.54 23.15
C VAL A 463 9.06 12.29 22.47
N VAL A 464 9.24 13.57 22.23
CA VAL A 464 8.30 14.44 21.52
C VAL A 464 9.01 15.06 20.33
N PHE A 465 8.50 14.81 19.14
CA PHE A 465 9.04 15.34 17.90
C PHE A 465 7.98 16.13 17.13
N ASN A 466 8.28 17.39 16.84
CA ASN A 466 7.46 18.26 16.03
C ASN A 466 8.11 18.51 14.67
N MET A 467 7.36 18.28 13.60
CA MET A 467 7.71 18.68 12.23
C MET A 467 6.77 19.80 11.79
N ALA A 468 7.29 20.98 11.47
CA ALA A 468 6.47 22.14 11.18
C ALA A 468 6.70 22.69 9.77
N GLN A 469 5.67 23.31 9.22
CA GLN A 469 5.77 24.13 8.03
C GLN A 469 6.58 25.40 8.34
N GLU A 470 7.70 25.63 7.63
CA GLU A 470 8.45 26.89 7.74
C GLU A 470 7.74 27.99 6.96
N LYS A 471 7.33 29.06 7.66
CA LYS A 471 6.59 30.19 7.09
C LYS A 471 7.02 31.49 7.77
N ASP A 472 7.20 32.54 6.99
CA ASP A 472 7.54 33.86 7.51
C ASP A 472 6.51 34.36 8.54
N GLY A 473 7.02 34.86 9.67
CA GLY A 473 6.17 35.37 10.75
C GLY A 473 5.46 34.28 11.62
N LYS A 474 5.61 33.00 11.30
CA LYS A 474 5.05 31.92 12.12
C LYS A 474 5.90 31.74 13.39
N GLN A 475 5.22 31.65 14.54
CA GLN A 475 5.86 31.22 15.78
C GLN A 475 5.80 29.70 15.88
N TYR A 476 6.93 29.07 16.14
CA TYR A 476 7.04 27.62 16.26
C TYR A 476 7.04 27.21 17.72
N ILE A 477 6.39 26.08 17.99
CA ILE A 477 6.48 25.49 19.34
C ILE A 477 7.91 25.12 19.64
N THR A 478 8.41 25.62 20.77
CA THR A 478 9.77 25.34 21.25
C THR A 478 9.81 24.09 22.12
N PRO A 479 10.99 23.44 22.29
CA PRO A 479 11.17 22.36 23.26
C PRO A 479 10.66 22.70 24.66
N ALA A 480 10.88 23.91 25.15
CA ALA A 480 10.41 24.38 26.45
C ALA A 480 8.87 24.46 26.50
N GLN A 481 8.21 24.87 25.44
CA GLN A 481 6.75 24.92 25.36
C GLN A 481 6.16 23.51 25.25
N MET A 482 6.80 22.59 24.52
CA MET A 482 6.41 21.17 24.48
C MET A 482 6.51 20.54 25.87
N LYS A 483 7.63 20.77 26.58
CA LYS A 483 7.81 20.32 27.96
C LYS A 483 6.71 20.83 28.87
N LYS A 484 6.42 22.14 28.78
CA LYS A 484 5.34 22.75 29.54
C LYS A 484 3.98 22.13 29.22
N ALA A 485 3.67 21.86 27.95
CA ALA A 485 2.42 21.21 27.54
C ALA A 485 2.26 19.82 28.18
N VAL A 486 3.36 19.04 28.21
CA VAL A 486 3.39 17.73 28.89
C VAL A 486 3.15 17.86 30.38
N GLU A 487 3.84 18.82 31.04
CA GLU A 487 3.69 19.08 32.49
C GLU A 487 2.27 19.55 32.84
N ASP A 488 1.68 20.44 32.03
CA ASP A 488 0.31 20.92 32.21
C ASP A 488 -0.68 19.75 32.21
N VAL A 489 -0.58 18.85 31.20
CA VAL A 489 -1.47 17.67 31.10
C VAL A 489 -1.26 16.70 32.27
N ARG A 490 -0.02 16.51 32.73
CA ARG A 490 0.27 15.66 33.88
C ARG A 490 -0.40 16.18 35.16
N ALA A 491 -0.55 17.50 35.28
CA ALA A 491 -1.20 18.14 36.41
C ALA A 491 -2.75 18.16 36.32
N GLU A 492 -3.31 17.90 35.13
CA GLU A 492 -4.76 17.89 34.91
C GLU A 492 -5.47 16.78 35.70
N GLN A 493 -6.62 17.12 36.28
CA GLN A 493 -7.58 16.14 36.85
C GLN A 493 -8.48 15.67 35.69
N LEU A 494 -8.33 14.42 35.28
CA LEU A 494 -9.12 13.84 34.21
C LEU A 494 -10.29 13.02 34.75
N THR A 495 -11.28 12.81 33.88
CA THR A 495 -12.38 11.85 34.09
C THR A 495 -12.20 10.65 33.15
N ALA A 496 -12.77 9.52 33.51
CA ALA A 496 -12.80 8.34 32.67
C ALA A 496 -13.48 8.63 31.34
N TRP A 497 -13.05 7.91 30.29
CA TRP A 497 -13.71 7.96 28.98
C TRP A 497 -15.14 7.44 29.07
N VAL A 498 -16.07 8.09 28.39
CA VAL A 498 -17.43 7.61 28.18
C VAL A 498 -17.59 7.10 26.78
N ASP A 499 -17.78 5.80 26.65
CA ASP A 499 -17.95 5.15 25.36
C ASP A 499 -19.42 5.13 24.96
N ASN A 500 -19.80 6.00 24.03
CA ASN A 500 -21.16 6.07 23.50
C ASN A 500 -21.33 5.02 22.40
N VAL A 501 -22.10 3.97 22.70
CA VAL A 501 -22.41 2.89 21.76
C VAL A 501 -23.89 2.89 21.47
N LYS A 502 -24.24 2.73 20.20
CA LYS A 502 -25.63 2.60 19.74
C LYS A 502 -25.92 1.13 19.45
N GLU A 503 -26.76 0.52 20.27
CA GLU A 503 -27.14 -0.89 20.13
C GLU A 503 -28.48 -1.03 19.38
N GLU A 504 -28.42 -0.94 18.06
CA GLU A 504 -29.54 -1.13 17.15
C GLU A 504 -29.13 -2.02 15.98
N PRO A 505 -30.04 -2.78 15.35
CA PRO A 505 -29.75 -3.43 14.08
C PRO A 505 -29.58 -2.37 12.96
N LEU A 506 -28.75 -2.68 11.95
CA LEU A 506 -28.52 -1.79 10.81
C LEU A 506 -29.84 -1.42 10.10
N ILE A 507 -30.74 -2.37 9.99
CA ILE A 507 -32.08 -2.21 9.42
C ILE A 507 -33.08 -2.66 10.48
N THR A 508 -33.91 -1.75 10.97
CA THR A 508 -34.94 -2.04 11.98
C THR A 508 -36.17 -2.70 11.41
N GLU A 509 -36.55 -2.31 10.18
CA GLU A 509 -37.67 -2.89 9.43
C GLU A 509 -37.18 -3.35 8.07
N LEU A 510 -37.23 -4.67 7.85
CA LEU A 510 -36.83 -5.24 6.58
C LEU A 510 -37.70 -4.72 5.44
N PRO A 511 -37.12 -4.36 4.28
CA PRO A 511 -37.90 -3.93 3.13
C PRO A 511 -38.78 -5.07 2.60
N GLN A 512 -39.85 -4.71 1.92
CA GLN A 512 -40.70 -5.68 1.28
C GLN A 512 -39.91 -6.46 0.21
N LYS A 513 -39.84 -7.77 0.42
CA LYS A 513 -39.06 -8.66 -0.45
C LYS A 513 -39.58 -8.69 -1.88
N GLY A 514 -38.70 -8.49 -2.85
CA GLY A 514 -39.00 -8.70 -4.27
C GLY A 514 -38.74 -10.14 -4.71
N SER A 515 -38.63 -10.36 -6.01
CA SER A 515 -38.48 -11.71 -6.58
C SER A 515 -37.54 -11.72 -7.81
N ILE A 516 -37.03 -12.92 -8.11
CA ILE A 516 -36.34 -13.22 -9.35
C ILE A 516 -37.39 -13.62 -10.37
N VAL A 517 -37.50 -12.89 -11.47
CA VAL A 517 -38.49 -13.15 -12.53
C VAL A 517 -37.96 -14.00 -13.70
N LYS A 518 -36.62 -13.99 -13.86
CA LYS A 518 -35.96 -14.80 -14.89
C LYS A 518 -34.53 -15.12 -14.47
N GLU A 519 -34.10 -16.35 -14.74
CA GLU A 519 -32.70 -16.79 -14.56
C GLU A 519 -32.19 -17.36 -15.88
N THR A 520 -30.97 -16.96 -16.28
CA THR A 520 -30.30 -17.48 -17.47
C THR A 520 -28.81 -17.71 -17.13
N GLU A 521 -28.16 -18.57 -17.92
CA GLU A 521 -26.75 -18.92 -17.72
C GLU A 521 -25.94 -18.54 -18.95
N ASN A 522 -24.82 -17.88 -18.74
CA ASN A 522 -23.77 -17.68 -19.75
C ASN A 522 -22.64 -18.70 -19.50
N LYS A 523 -22.63 -19.74 -20.31
CA LYS A 523 -21.67 -20.85 -20.18
C LYS A 523 -20.24 -20.45 -20.58
N THR A 524 -20.09 -19.46 -21.47
CA THR A 524 -18.76 -19.02 -21.97
C THR A 524 -17.98 -18.31 -20.88
N LEU A 525 -18.61 -17.38 -20.18
CA LEU A 525 -18.00 -16.64 -19.09
C LEU A 525 -18.30 -17.26 -17.70
N GLY A 526 -19.13 -18.31 -17.65
CA GLY A 526 -19.41 -19.08 -16.44
C GLY A 526 -20.14 -18.27 -15.36
N TYR A 527 -21.24 -17.59 -15.71
CA TYR A 527 -22.06 -16.84 -14.76
C TYR A 527 -23.55 -17.06 -14.96
N LYS A 528 -24.35 -16.78 -13.93
CA LYS A 528 -25.82 -16.74 -13.99
C LYS A 528 -26.29 -15.29 -14.01
N GLU A 529 -27.26 -14.98 -14.85
CA GLU A 529 -27.94 -13.69 -14.90
C GLU A 529 -29.38 -13.82 -14.35
N LEU A 530 -29.67 -12.98 -13.36
CA LEU A 530 -30.97 -12.88 -12.70
C LEU A 530 -31.62 -11.55 -13.06
N LYS A 531 -32.83 -11.60 -13.64
CA LYS A 531 -33.68 -10.40 -13.79
C LYS A 531 -34.62 -10.33 -12.60
N LEU A 532 -34.69 -9.16 -11.96
CA LEU A 532 -35.47 -8.95 -10.75
C LEU A 532 -36.79 -8.24 -11.01
N SER A 533 -37.74 -8.38 -10.09
CA SER A 533 -39.09 -7.79 -10.18
C SER A 533 -39.11 -6.27 -10.26
N ASN A 534 -38.08 -5.59 -9.72
CA ASN A 534 -37.93 -4.14 -9.82
C ASN A 534 -37.18 -3.69 -11.08
N GLY A 535 -36.78 -4.60 -11.97
CA GLY A 535 -36.07 -4.30 -13.21
C GLY A 535 -34.54 -4.40 -13.13
N ALA A 536 -33.95 -4.46 -11.93
CA ALA A 536 -32.52 -4.66 -11.78
C ALA A 536 -32.06 -6.01 -12.36
N THR A 537 -30.80 -6.06 -12.71
CA THR A 537 -30.13 -7.29 -13.15
C THR A 537 -29.03 -7.66 -12.16
N VAL A 538 -28.93 -8.94 -11.82
CA VAL A 538 -27.78 -9.44 -11.04
C VAL A 538 -27.06 -10.51 -11.85
N VAL A 539 -25.75 -10.32 -12.01
CA VAL A 539 -24.81 -11.27 -12.59
C VAL A 539 -24.10 -11.97 -11.45
N MET A 540 -24.22 -13.29 -11.35
CA MET A 540 -23.63 -14.07 -10.28
C MET A 540 -22.58 -15.03 -10.82
N LYS A 541 -21.35 -14.93 -10.33
CA LYS A 541 -20.26 -15.86 -10.60
C LYS A 541 -19.71 -16.40 -9.30
N LYS A 542 -20.06 -17.64 -8.96
CA LYS A 542 -19.45 -18.33 -7.83
C LYS A 542 -18.04 -18.76 -8.20
N THR A 543 -17.09 -18.49 -7.33
CA THR A 543 -15.67 -18.86 -7.46
C THR A 543 -15.16 -19.51 -6.17
N ASP A 544 -14.04 -20.19 -6.29
CA ASP A 544 -13.31 -20.80 -5.19
C ASP A 544 -11.89 -20.25 -5.07
N PHE A 545 -11.62 -19.08 -5.64
CA PHE A 545 -10.28 -18.49 -5.70
C PHE A 545 -9.79 -18.04 -4.31
N LYS A 546 -10.74 -17.53 -3.49
CA LYS A 546 -10.53 -17.21 -2.08
C LYS A 546 -11.73 -17.67 -1.27
N ASP A 547 -11.48 -18.28 -0.12
CA ASP A 547 -12.54 -18.82 0.72
C ASP A 547 -13.19 -17.75 1.61
N ASP A 548 -12.57 -16.58 1.74
CA ASP A 548 -12.92 -15.47 2.62
C ASP A 548 -13.48 -14.25 1.88
N GLU A 549 -13.76 -14.34 0.57
CA GLU A 549 -14.10 -13.16 -0.23
C GLU A 549 -15.40 -13.29 -1.00
N VAL A 550 -16.25 -12.29 -0.84
CA VAL A 550 -17.42 -11.99 -1.67
C VAL A 550 -17.32 -10.53 -2.10
N LEU A 551 -17.37 -10.27 -3.40
CA LEU A 551 -17.36 -8.96 -4.02
C LEU A 551 -18.69 -8.65 -4.67
N ILE A 552 -19.18 -7.42 -4.56
CA ILE A 552 -20.33 -6.93 -5.30
C ILE A 552 -20.01 -5.57 -5.93
N GLN A 553 -20.43 -5.36 -7.17
CA GLN A 553 -20.41 -4.06 -7.82
C GLN A 553 -21.72 -3.83 -8.56
N GLY A 554 -22.41 -2.76 -8.22
CA GLY A 554 -23.57 -2.24 -8.97
C GLY A 554 -23.13 -1.08 -9.85
N GLU A 555 -23.58 -1.09 -11.10
CA GLU A 555 -23.28 -0.06 -12.08
C GLU A 555 -24.58 0.41 -12.75
N ALA A 556 -24.68 1.73 -12.98
CA ALA A 556 -25.75 2.32 -13.77
C ALA A 556 -25.26 3.51 -14.58
N LYS A 557 -25.90 3.82 -15.71
CA LYS A 557 -25.60 5.00 -16.52
C LYS A 557 -26.12 6.27 -15.87
N GLY A 558 -25.38 7.35 -16.03
CA GLY A 558 -25.70 8.67 -15.51
C GLY A 558 -24.46 9.44 -15.07
N GLY A 559 -23.93 9.14 -13.90
CA GLY A 559 -22.68 9.72 -13.41
C GLY A 559 -22.71 11.24 -13.31
N MET A 560 -21.55 11.84 -13.45
CA MET A 560 -21.37 13.32 -13.48
C MET A 560 -22.18 13.95 -14.60
N SER A 561 -22.43 13.24 -15.69
CA SER A 561 -23.15 13.72 -16.88
C SER A 561 -24.58 14.15 -16.58
N LEU A 562 -25.17 13.73 -15.44
CA LEU A 562 -26.48 14.18 -14.98
C LEU A 562 -26.44 15.60 -14.39
N PHE A 563 -25.27 16.13 -14.08
CA PHE A 563 -25.06 17.39 -13.35
C PHE A 563 -24.27 18.46 -14.12
N PRO A 564 -24.52 18.67 -15.42
CA PRO A 564 -23.67 19.53 -16.25
C PRO A 564 -23.75 21.03 -15.87
N ASN A 565 -24.72 21.41 -15.06
CA ASN A 565 -24.93 22.80 -14.60
C ASN A 565 -24.76 22.94 -13.09
N ASP A 566 -24.34 21.89 -12.40
CA ASP A 566 -24.05 21.95 -10.97
C ASP A 566 -22.71 22.65 -10.70
N LYS A 567 -22.53 23.08 -9.46
CA LYS A 567 -21.24 23.60 -9.03
C LYS A 567 -20.21 22.49 -9.09
N PRO A 568 -19.04 22.71 -9.74
CA PRO A 568 -18.02 21.68 -9.88
C PRO A 568 -17.64 21.01 -8.56
N ILE A 569 -17.54 21.80 -7.46
CA ILE A 569 -17.17 21.30 -6.15
C ILE A 569 -18.12 20.21 -5.63
N ASN A 570 -19.45 20.34 -5.85
CA ASN A 570 -20.44 19.34 -5.42
C ASN A 570 -20.20 17.98 -6.10
N VAL A 571 -19.79 18.02 -7.37
CA VAL A 571 -19.50 16.82 -8.17
C VAL A 571 -18.14 16.23 -7.78
N GLN A 572 -17.12 17.08 -7.61
CA GLN A 572 -15.76 16.66 -7.29
C GLN A 572 -15.63 15.99 -5.91
N VAL A 573 -16.40 16.47 -4.92
CA VAL A 573 -16.36 15.94 -3.55
C VAL A 573 -17.53 15.02 -3.22
N PHE A 574 -18.27 14.58 -4.25
CA PHE A 574 -19.45 13.74 -4.08
C PHE A 574 -19.14 12.48 -3.24
N ASP A 575 -18.19 11.67 -3.70
CA ASP A 575 -17.85 10.40 -3.03
C ASP A 575 -17.34 10.57 -1.60
N PRO A 576 -16.40 11.48 -1.30
CA PRO A 576 -16.02 11.78 0.08
C PRO A 576 -17.19 12.23 0.96
N ILE A 577 -18.05 13.13 0.48
CA ILE A 577 -19.22 13.58 1.25
C ILE A 577 -20.15 12.40 1.58
N ILE A 578 -20.41 11.53 0.63
CA ILE A 578 -21.24 10.34 0.84
C ILE A 578 -20.54 9.33 1.77
N MET A 579 -19.22 9.25 1.72
CA MET A 579 -18.44 8.39 2.63
C MET A 579 -18.55 8.85 4.08
N TYR A 580 -18.40 10.15 4.35
CA TYR A 580 -18.52 10.74 5.70
C TYR A 580 -19.96 10.96 6.15
N SER A 581 -20.95 10.64 5.32
CA SER A 581 -22.36 10.61 5.70
C SER A 581 -22.70 9.34 6.46
N GLY A 582 -23.65 9.40 7.37
CA GLY A 582 -24.17 8.24 8.07
C GLY A 582 -25.07 7.36 7.20
N LEU A 583 -25.50 6.22 7.74
CA LEU A 583 -26.42 5.29 7.08
C LEU A 583 -27.53 4.90 8.04
N GLY A 584 -28.78 4.85 7.53
CA GLY A 584 -29.92 4.47 8.33
C GLY A 584 -30.08 5.40 9.54
N ASN A 585 -30.02 4.82 10.73
CA ASN A 585 -30.08 5.58 11.99
C ASN A 585 -28.69 6.00 12.53
N PHE A 586 -27.59 5.50 11.91
CA PHE A 586 -26.24 5.67 12.43
C PHE A 586 -25.56 6.90 11.82
N SER A 587 -24.81 7.67 12.64
CA SER A 587 -23.80 8.60 12.17
C SER A 587 -22.61 7.82 11.61
N PHE A 588 -21.65 8.50 10.99
CA PHE A 588 -20.45 7.87 10.46
C PHE A 588 -19.68 7.08 11.53
N THR A 589 -19.44 7.68 12.71
CA THR A 589 -18.72 7.03 13.80
C THR A 589 -19.54 5.97 14.52
N GLU A 590 -20.87 6.16 14.66
CA GLU A 590 -21.76 5.15 15.23
C GLU A 590 -21.80 3.89 14.36
N LEU A 591 -21.76 4.06 13.03
CA LEU A 591 -21.75 2.95 12.09
C LEU A 591 -20.46 2.12 12.20
N ASP A 592 -19.30 2.78 12.30
CA ASP A 592 -18.03 2.12 12.50
C ASP A 592 -18.05 1.22 13.76
N LYS A 593 -18.55 1.76 14.88
CA LYS A 593 -18.71 0.98 16.12
C LYS A 593 -19.73 -0.17 15.99
N ALA A 594 -20.82 0.04 15.25
CA ALA A 594 -21.85 -0.99 15.04
C ALA A 594 -21.37 -2.14 14.15
N LEU A 595 -20.37 -1.89 13.31
CA LEU A 595 -19.77 -2.89 12.42
C LEU A 595 -18.61 -3.67 13.06
N ALA A 596 -18.26 -3.40 14.32
CA ALA A 596 -17.18 -4.11 14.99
C ALA A 596 -17.37 -5.65 14.95
N GLY A 597 -16.34 -6.37 14.58
CA GLY A 597 -16.37 -7.83 14.37
C GLY A 597 -17.00 -8.26 13.05
N LYS A 598 -17.35 -7.33 12.16
CA LYS A 598 -17.87 -7.59 10.82
C LYS A 598 -16.83 -7.25 9.75
N VAL A 599 -16.66 -8.14 8.80
CA VAL A 599 -15.83 -7.89 7.61
C VAL A 599 -16.77 -7.59 6.45
N ALA A 600 -17.30 -6.38 6.40
CA ALA A 600 -18.16 -5.91 5.33
C ALA A 600 -17.98 -4.41 5.10
N SER A 601 -17.95 -3.98 3.85
CA SER A 601 -17.87 -2.57 3.48
C SER A 601 -18.56 -2.27 2.16
N VAL A 602 -19.10 -1.05 2.03
CA VAL A 602 -19.74 -0.55 0.79
C VAL A 602 -19.33 0.91 0.57
N GLY A 603 -18.91 1.24 -0.65
CA GLY A 603 -18.56 2.58 -1.09
C GLY A 603 -19.24 2.94 -2.40
N THR A 604 -19.23 4.25 -2.72
CA THR A 604 -19.70 4.79 -4.00
C THR A 604 -18.54 5.29 -4.84
N SER A 605 -18.72 5.38 -6.15
CA SER A 605 -17.81 6.05 -7.06
C SER A 605 -18.58 6.67 -8.22
N LEU A 606 -18.24 7.93 -8.53
CA LEU A 606 -18.88 8.73 -9.56
C LEU A 606 -17.91 8.93 -10.74
N ALA A 607 -18.23 8.35 -11.88
CA ALA A 607 -17.52 8.58 -13.15
C ALA A 607 -18.30 9.55 -14.06
N GLU A 608 -17.76 9.87 -15.22
CA GLU A 608 -18.37 10.84 -16.15
C GLU A 608 -19.79 10.48 -16.54
N ASP A 609 -20.02 9.25 -17.03
CA ASP A 609 -21.35 8.80 -17.52
C ASP A 609 -21.93 7.64 -16.72
N ARG A 610 -21.31 7.28 -15.59
CA ARG A 610 -21.70 6.14 -14.74
C ARG A 610 -21.56 6.44 -13.26
N GLN A 611 -22.37 5.79 -12.48
CA GLN A 611 -22.24 5.67 -11.04
C GLN A 611 -22.06 4.22 -10.63
N TYR A 612 -21.22 4.02 -9.64
CA TYR A 612 -20.91 2.71 -9.10
C TYR A 612 -21.26 2.65 -7.61
N ILE A 613 -21.63 1.48 -7.16
CA ILE A 613 -21.68 1.10 -5.75
C ILE A 613 -20.96 -0.24 -5.62
N SER A 614 -19.89 -0.28 -4.85
CA SER A 614 -19.03 -1.45 -4.71
C SER A 614 -18.93 -1.87 -3.26
N GLY A 615 -18.82 -3.15 -3.00
CA GLY A 615 -18.64 -3.66 -1.66
C GLY A 615 -17.94 -5.01 -1.63
N ARG A 616 -17.48 -5.35 -0.43
CA ARG A 616 -16.87 -6.65 -0.15
C ARG A 616 -17.26 -7.16 1.21
N SER A 617 -17.26 -8.48 1.37
CA SER A 617 -17.40 -9.12 2.65
C SER A 617 -16.75 -10.51 2.66
N THR A 618 -16.72 -11.12 3.86
CA THR A 618 -16.60 -12.58 3.94
C THR A 618 -17.94 -13.24 3.62
N PRO A 619 -17.97 -14.55 3.28
CA PRO A 619 -19.23 -15.30 3.15
C PRO A 619 -20.12 -15.22 4.39
N LYS A 620 -19.52 -15.19 5.59
CA LYS A 620 -20.19 -15.08 6.89
C LYS A 620 -20.93 -13.74 7.05
N ASP A 621 -20.32 -12.64 6.58
CA ASP A 621 -20.85 -11.29 6.74
C ASP A 621 -21.58 -10.78 5.47
N MET A 622 -21.92 -11.67 4.54
CA MET A 622 -22.58 -11.32 3.28
C MET A 622 -23.92 -10.59 3.50
N GLU A 623 -24.72 -10.96 4.52
CA GLU A 623 -25.95 -10.23 4.83
C GLU A 623 -25.66 -8.78 5.21
N THR A 624 -24.64 -8.54 6.03
CA THR A 624 -24.20 -7.17 6.40
C THR A 624 -23.83 -6.35 5.16
N LEU A 625 -23.13 -6.98 4.18
CA LEU A 625 -22.82 -6.35 2.89
C LEU A 625 -24.09 -5.90 2.16
N PHE A 626 -25.10 -6.77 2.05
CA PHE A 626 -26.36 -6.43 1.39
C PHE A 626 -27.17 -5.37 2.15
N GLN A 627 -27.15 -5.38 3.48
CA GLN A 627 -27.76 -4.35 4.32
C GLN A 627 -27.11 -2.98 4.10
N LEU A 628 -25.77 -2.92 4.10
CA LEU A 628 -25.01 -1.69 3.84
C LEU A 628 -25.29 -1.16 2.43
N LEU A 629 -25.32 -2.04 1.41
CA LEU A 629 -25.65 -1.67 0.04
C LEU A 629 -27.05 -1.08 -0.05
N TYR A 630 -28.03 -1.75 0.56
CA TYR A 630 -29.43 -1.26 0.59
C TYR A 630 -29.52 0.12 1.23
N LEU A 631 -28.92 0.31 2.41
CA LEU A 631 -28.93 1.60 3.12
C LEU A 631 -28.20 2.69 2.34
N LYS A 632 -27.05 2.38 1.70
CA LYS A 632 -26.31 3.34 0.89
C LYS A 632 -27.10 3.83 -0.33
N MET A 633 -27.98 3.00 -0.89
CA MET A 633 -28.83 3.37 -2.00
C MET A 633 -30.17 4.05 -1.58
N THR A 634 -30.63 3.83 -0.35
CA THR A 634 -31.98 4.25 0.06
C THR A 634 -32.03 5.20 1.24
N ASN A 635 -31.05 5.16 2.13
CA ASN A 635 -31.11 5.88 3.40
C ASN A 635 -29.75 6.41 3.87
N ILE A 636 -29.19 7.32 3.08
CA ILE A 636 -27.99 8.08 3.49
C ILE A 636 -28.42 9.13 4.52
N LYS A 637 -27.85 9.05 5.71
CA LYS A 637 -28.13 9.98 6.81
C LYS A 637 -27.21 11.19 6.74
N LYS A 638 -27.78 12.39 6.81
CA LYS A 638 -27.00 13.61 6.94
C LYS A 638 -26.19 13.60 8.24
N ASP A 639 -24.88 13.78 8.15
CA ASP A 639 -23.94 13.87 9.28
C ASP A 639 -23.11 15.15 9.15
N PRO A 640 -23.64 16.30 9.60
CA PRO A 640 -22.95 17.57 9.43
C PRO A 640 -21.61 17.63 10.15
N GLN A 641 -21.44 16.90 11.26
CA GLN A 641 -20.22 16.92 12.05
C GLN A 641 -19.09 16.20 11.35
N SER A 642 -19.31 14.98 10.86
CA SER A 642 -18.30 14.20 10.14
C SER A 642 -17.94 14.85 8.81
N VAL A 643 -18.92 15.38 8.09
CA VAL A 643 -18.68 16.12 6.84
C VAL A 643 -17.93 17.43 7.09
N ALA A 644 -18.21 18.17 8.17
CA ALA A 644 -17.43 19.35 8.51
C ALA A 644 -15.97 19.03 8.81
N THR A 645 -15.68 17.89 9.44
CA THR A 645 -14.32 17.40 9.66
C THR A 645 -13.59 17.19 8.32
N PHE A 646 -14.23 16.49 7.38
CA PHE A 646 -13.68 16.29 6.03
C PHE A 646 -13.44 17.64 5.31
N VAL A 647 -14.41 18.54 5.33
CA VAL A 647 -14.30 19.88 4.69
C VAL A 647 -13.12 20.66 5.26
N ASN A 648 -12.93 20.65 6.58
CA ASN A 648 -11.80 21.32 7.23
C ASN A 648 -10.45 20.71 6.82
N GLN A 649 -10.37 19.39 6.71
CA GLN A 649 -9.19 18.70 6.18
C GLN A 649 -8.89 19.11 4.75
N MET A 650 -9.90 19.12 3.87
CA MET A 650 -9.77 19.52 2.48
C MET A 650 -9.35 20.98 2.35
N GLN A 651 -9.90 21.90 3.15
CA GLN A 651 -9.48 23.31 3.17
C GLN A 651 -8.00 23.49 3.47
N MET A 652 -7.47 22.68 4.38
CA MET A 652 -6.06 22.74 4.73
C MET A 652 -5.18 22.15 3.62
N VAL A 653 -5.57 21.02 3.03
CA VAL A 653 -4.85 20.41 1.88
C VAL A 653 -4.78 21.43 0.73
N LEU A 654 -5.89 21.98 0.34
CA LEU A 654 -5.96 22.95 -0.76
C LEU A 654 -5.25 24.27 -0.41
N GLY A 655 -5.31 24.70 0.85
CA GLY A 655 -4.58 25.90 1.30
C GLY A 655 -3.07 25.77 1.25
N ASN A 656 -2.56 24.55 1.26
CA ASN A 656 -1.12 24.22 1.20
C ASN A 656 -0.70 23.48 -0.08
N LYS A 657 -1.59 23.36 -1.08
CA LYS A 657 -1.33 22.59 -2.30
C LYS A 657 -0.05 23.00 -3.01
N GLU A 658 0.28 24.30 -2.98
CA GLU A 658 1.49 24.84 -3.60
C GLU A 658 2.80 24.33 -2.97
N LEU A 659 2.76 23.74 -1.79
CA LEU A 659 3.92 23.12 -1.15
C LEU A 659 4.14 21.67 -1.59
N ASN A 660 3.19 21.10 -2.30
CA ASN A 660 3.28 19.77 -2.84
C ASN A 660 3.53 19.80 -4.34
N ASN A 661 4.79 19.67 -4.73
CA ASN A 661 5.20 19.75 -6.12
C ASN A 661 4.50 18.71 -7.00
N GLU A 662 4.32 17.48 -6.50
CA GLU A 662 3.62 16.41 -7.21
C GLU A 662 2.13 16.77 -7.45
N LEU A 663 1.45 17.25 -6.41
CA LEU A 663 0.03 17.63 -6.51
C LEU A 663 -0.18 18.78 -7.52
N VAL A 664 0.70 19.78 -7.50
CA VAL A 664 0.68 20.90 -8.48
C VAL A 664 0.92 20.39 -9.90
N TYR A 665 1.87 19.45 -10.05
CA TYR A 665 2.17 18.86 -11.35
C TYR A 665 0.99 18.05 -11.90
N GLN A 666 0.39 17.18 -11.09
CA GLN A 666 -0.78 16.39 -11.48
C GLN A 666 -1.99 17.25 -11.81
N ASP A 667 -2.24 18.33 -11.05
CA ASP A 667 -3.28 19.30 -11.36
C ASP A 667 -3.03 19.99 -12.71
N SER A 668 -1.76 20.34 -13.00
CA SER A 668 -1.36 20.92 -14.28
C SER A 668 -1.54 19.94 -15.46
N VAL A 669 -1.24 18.67 -15.25
CA VAL A 669 -1.51 17.61 -16.25
C VAL A 669 -3.01 17.50 -16.51
N ALA A 670 -3.83 17.34 -15.48
CA ALA A 670 -5.28 17.21 -15.59
C ALA A 670 -5.90 18.46 -16.26
N SER A 671 -5.48 19.65 -15.84
CA SER A 671 -5.91 20.93 -16.44
C SER A 671 -5.55 21.01 -17.93
N THR A 672 -4.36 20.58 -18.32
CA THR A 672 -3.93 20.59 -19.73
C THR A 672 -4.74 19.61 -20.56
N LEU A 673 -4.94 18.39 -20.07
CA LEU A 673 -5.71 17.38 -20.78
C LEU A 673 -7.16 17.78 -21.02
N HIS A 674 -7.78 18.46 -20.05
CA HIS A 674 -9.19 18.84 -20.06
C HIS A 674 -9.44 20.34 -20.30
N LYS A 675 -8.47 21.05 -20.95
CA LYS A 675 -8.56 22.48 -21.34
C LYS A 675 -8.93 23.41 -20.17
N GLY A 676 -8.43 23.15 -19.00
CA GLY A 676 -8.68 23.98 -17.80
C GLY A 676 -10.08 23.81 -17.20
N SER A 677 -10.82 22.77 -17.57
CA SER A 677 -12.13 22.50 -16.96
C SER A 677 -12.01 22.31 -15.45
N LYS A 678 -12.76 23.10 -14.69
CA LYS A 678 -12.77 23.01 -13.22
C LYS A 678 -13.17 21.64 -12.71
N LEU A 679 -13.93 20.85 -13.47
CA LEU A 679 -14.40 19.52 -13.07
C LEU A 679 -13.27 18.50 -12.93
N TYR A 680 -12.19 18.65 -13.71
CA TYR A 680 -11.11 17.65 -13.79
C TYR A 680 -9.80 18.08 -13.10
N ARG A 681 -9.75 19.32 -12.65
CA ARG A 681 -8.61 19.83 -11.87
C ARG A 681 -8.94 19.86 -10.38
N LEU A 682 -7.92 20.03 -9.54
CA LEU A 682 -8.14 20.25 -8.11
C LEU A 682 -8.97 21.51 -7.86
N PRO A 683 -9.93 21.48 -6.90
CA PRO A 683 -10.61 22.67 -6.45
C PRO A 683 -9.63 23.72 -5.92
N GLU A 684 -9.98 24.99 -6.04
CA GLU A 684 -9.33 26.04 -5.28
C GLU A 684 -9.93 26.09 -3.86
N LYS A 685 -9.17 26.62 -2.90
CA LYS A 685 -9.65 26.74 -1.51
C LYS A 685 -10.96 27.51 -1.42
N GLU A 686 -11.14 28.51 -2.28
CA GLU A 686 -12.32 29.35 -2.37
C GLU A 686 -13.56 28.61 -2.91
N ASP A 687 -13.36 27.60 -3.76
CA ASP A 687 -14.46 26.80 -4.32
C ASP A 687 -15.20 26.01 -3.21
N ILE A 688 -14.55 25.75 -2.08
CA ILE A 688 -15.16 25.04 -0.94
C ILE A 688 -16.33 25.82 -0.35
N ALA A 689 -16.30 27.14 -0.37
CA ALA A 689 -17.40 27.97 0.10
C ALA A 689 -18.68 27.80 -0.74
N GLU A 690 -18.57 27.21 -1.91
CA GLU A 690 -19.69 26.92 -2.81
C GLU A 690 -20.27 25.50 -2.58
N LEU A 691 -19.65 24.68 -1.75
CA LEU A 691 -20.14 23.34 -1.44
C LEU A 691 -21.52 23.38 -0.78
N ASP A 692 -22.45 22.62 -1.34
CA ASP A 692 -23.79 22.47 -0.82
C ASP A 692 -24.07 20.99 -0.49
N TYR A 693 -23.98 20.66 0.83
CA TYR A 693 -24.15 19.30 1.29
C TYR A 693 -25.57 18.75 1.01
N ASP A 694 -26.60 19.57 1.17
CA ASP A 694 -27.97 19.12 0.87
C ASP A 694 -28.13 18.79 -0.62
N ARG A 695 -27.48 19.59 -1.48
CA ARG A 695 -27.45 19.31 -2.93
C ARG A 695 -26.73 17.98 -3.25
N VAL A 696 -25.60 17.70 -2.57
CA VAL A 696 -24.89 16.43 -2.75
C VAL A 696 -25.76 15.24 -2.34
N LEU A 697 -26.53 15.34 -1.25
CA LEU A 697 -27.47 14.30 -0.84
C LEU A 697 -28.63 14.14 -1.85
N GLU A 698 -29.12 15.22 -2.46
CA GLU A 698 -30.09 15.15 -3.55
C GLU A 698 -29.51 14.45 -4.80
N MET A 699 -28.24 14.78 -5.14
CA MET A 699 -27.53 14.10 -6.23
C MET A 699 -27.42 12.59 -5.95
N ALA A 700 -27.08 12.20 -4.73
CA ALA A 700 -27.02 10.79 -4.33
C ALA A 700 -28.38 10.09 -4.50
N LYS A 701 -29.45 10.73 -4.07
CA LYS A 701 -30.82 10.21 -4.26
C LYS A 701 -31.19 10.08 -5.73
N GLN A 702 -30.74 11.02 -6.58
CA GLN A 702 -30.97 10.98 -8.03
C GLN A 702 -30.18 9.84 -8.69
N LEU A 703 -28.92 9.61 -8.27
CA LEU A 703 -28.02 8.60 -8.83
C LEU A 703 -28.42 7.17 -8.40
N TYR A 704 -28.74 6.99 -7.13
CA TYR A 704 -28.93 5.67 -6.51
C TYR A 704 -30.39 5.31 -6.24
N GLY A 705 -31.32 6.26 -6.28
CA GLY A 705 -32.74 6.05 -5.97
C GLY A 705 -33.54 5.28 -7.03
N ASN A 706 -32.92 4.86 -8.15
CA ASN A 706 -33.54 3.98 -9.14
C ASN A 706 -32.74 2.67 -9.24
N GLY A 707 -33.03 1.73 -8.34
CA GLY A 707 -32.38 0.42 -8.31
C GLY A 707 -32.60 -0.39 -9.58
N GLY A 708 -33.73 -0.18 -10.27
CA GLY A 708 -34.13 -0.93 -11.48
C GLY A 708 -33.22 -0.71 -12.70
N GLN A 709 -32.42 0.35 -12.72
CA GLN A 709 -31.45 0.62 -13.80
C GLN A 709 -30.07 -0.02 -13.57
N PHE A 710 -29.81 -0.55 -12.38
CA PHE A 710 -28.52 -1.12 -12.03
C PHE A 710 -28.34 -2.55 -12.55
N VAL A 711 -27.10 -2.82 -12.98
CA VAL A 711 -26.58 -4.17 -13.13
C VAL A 711 -25.62 -4.41 -11.97
N PHE A 712 -25.93 -5.39 -11.13
CA PHE A 712 -25.08 -5.81 -10.03
C PHE A 712 -24.29 -7.05 -10.42
N THR A 713 -23.00 -7.06 -10.21
CA THR A 713 -22.13 -8.22 -10.40
C THR A 713 -21.69 -8.71 -9.03
N LEU A 714 -21.99 -9.97 -8.71
CA LEU A 714 -21.64 -10.66 -7.47
C LEU A 714 -20.67 -11.79 -7.77
N ILE A 715 -19.49 -11.74 -7.17
CA ILE A 715 -18.41 -12.72 -7.42
C ILE A 715 -17.81 -13.17 -6.10
N GLY A 716 -17.42 -14.43 -6.00
CA GLY A 716 -16.69 -14.97 -4.85
C GLY A 716 -17.23 -16.28 -4.34
N ASN A 717 -16.81 -16.63 -3.15
CA ASN A 717 -17.20 -17.85 -2.48
C ASN A 717 -18.48 -17.63 -1.65
N PHE A 718 -19.63 -17.92 -2.21
CA PHE A 718 -20.92 -17.77 -1.52
C PHE A 718 -21.82 -18.99 -1.76
N ASP A 719 -22.76 -19.22 -0.85
CA ASP A 719 -23.88 -20.12 -1.08
C ASP A 719 -24.89 -19.46 -2.01
N GLU A 720 -25.20 -20.10 -3.14
CA GLU A 720 -26.08 -19.52 -4.16
C GLU A 720 -27.52 -19.32 -3.68
N ALA A 721 -28.05 -20.24 -2.85
CA ALA A 721 -29.41 -20.13 -2.35
C ALA A 721 -29.53 -18.96 -1.36
N GLN A 722 -28.57 -18.83 -0.48
CA GLN A 722 -28.48 -17.71 0.46
C GLN A 722 -28.28 -16.37 -0.27
N ALA A 723 -27.39 -16.32 -1.27
CA ALA A 723 -27.19 -15.11 -2.09
C ALA A 723 -28.48 -14.67 -2.79
N LYS A 724 -29.24 -15.63 -3.40
CA LYS A 724 -30.53 -15.35 -4.01
C LYS A 724 -31.55 -14.83 -3.00
N GLU A 725 -31.54 -15.33 -1.78
CA GLU A 725 -32.38 -14.84 -0.69
C GLU A 725 -32.09 -13.36 -0.39
N TYR A 726 -30.80 -13.01 -0.20
CA TYR A 726 -30.38 -11.62 0.04
C TYR A 726 -30.61 -10.71 -1.16
N ILE A 727 -30.42 -11.21 -2.39
CA ILE A 727 -30.75 -10.48 -3.60
C ILE A 727 -32.25 -10.13 -3.63
N CYS A 728 -33.12 -11.09 -3.31
CA CYS A 728 -34.57 -10.85 -3.26
C CYS A 728 -34.93 -9.87 -2.12
N GLN A 729 -34.26 -9.98 -0.95
CA GLN A 729 -34.57 -9.17 0.20
C GLN A 729 -34.09 -7.71 0.05
N TYR A 730 -32.89 -7.50 -0.51
CA TYR A 730 -32.23 -6.18 -0.47
C TYR A 730 -32.09 -5.53 -1.85
N ILE A 731 -31.83 -6.28 -2.96
CA ILE A 731 -31.68 -5.70 -4.28
C ILE A 731 -33.01 -5.58 -4.99
N ALA A 732 -33.83 -6.65 -4.97
CA ALA A 732 -35.12 -6.64 -5.64
C ALA A 732 -36.18 -5.76 -4.93
N SER A 733 -35.87 -5.32 -3.70
CA SER A 733 -36.66 -4.36 -2.91
C SER A 733 -36.26 -2.90 -3.13
N LEU A 734 -35.14 -2.64 -3.83
CA LEU A 734 -34.71 -1.26 -4.12
C LEU A 734 -35.84 -0.51 -4.90
N PRO A 735 -36.02 0.77 -4.59
CA PRO A 735 -37.01 1.58 -5.29
C PRO A 735 -36.70 1.70 -6.78
N THR A 736 -37.72 1.99 -7.57
CA THR A 736 -37.61 2.20 -9.01
C THR A 736 -37.94 3.65 -9.38
N GLY A 737 -37.37 4.10 -10.47
CA GLY A 737 -37.59 5.46 -11.00
C GLY A 737 -37.40 5.53 -12.50
N THR A 738 -37.41 6.72 -13.05
CA THR A 738 -37.16 6.94 -14.48
C THR A 738 -35.68 7.13 -14.72
N ALA A 739 -35.11 6.36 -15.65
CA ALA A 739 -33.73 6.55 -16.07
C ALA A 739 -33.56 7.95 -16.70
N GLN A 740 -32.52 8.65 -16.28
CA GLN A 740 -32.15 9.97 -16.77
C GLN A 740 -31.06 9.88 -17.83
N LYS A 741 -31.10 10.77 -18.81
CA LYS A 741 -30.04 10.87 -19.83
C LYS A 741 -29.06 11.96 -19.47
N GLY A 742 -27.82 11.61 -19.37
CA GLY A 742 -26.73 12.55 -19.14
C GLY A 742 -26.33 13.33 -20.40
N LYS A 743 -25.43 14.29 -20.19
CA LYS A 743 -24.81 15.11 -21.24
C LYS A 743 -23.30 14.88 -21.22
N GLU A 744 -22.68 14.66 -22.37
CA GLU A 744 -21.23 14.51 -22.50
C GLU A 744 -20.47 15.71 -21.86
N MET A 745 -19.60 15.42 -20.93
CA MET A 745 -18.83 16.44 -20.17
C MET A 745 -17.33 16.43 -20.46
N ARG A 746 -16.79 15.34 -21.05
CA ARG A 746 -15.38 15.24 -21.37
C ARG A 746 -14.98 16.28 -22.42
N ASN A 747 -13.87 16.94 -22.19
CA ASN A 747 -13.37 17.99 -23.06
C ASN A 747 -11.84 17.90 -23.22
N PHE A 748 -11.39 16.84 -23.91
CA PHE A 748 -9.97 16.65 -24.18
C PHE A 748 -9.40 17.71 -25.12
N PHE A 749 -8.10 18.00 -24.97
CA PHE A 749 -7.37 18.90 -25.87
C PHE A 749 -7.33 18.35 -27.30
N LYS A 750 -7.08 19.23 -28.26
CA LYS A 750 -6.87 18.89 -29.68
C LYS A 750 -5.67 19.66 -30.20
N GLY A 751 -4.94 19.03 -31.15
CA GLY A 751 -3.72 19.61 -31.73
C GLY A 751 -2.53 19.47 -30.79
N LYS A 752 -1.52 20.32 -30.98
CA LYS A 752 -0.32 20.35 -30.14
C LYS A 752 -0.51 21.33 -29.00
N VAL A 753 -0.20 20.89 -27.78
CA VAL A 753 -0.25 21.70 -26.55
C VAL A 753 1.07 21.57 -25.83
N ASN A 754 1.70 22.69 -25.49
CA ASN A 754 2.89 22.74 -24.65
C ASN A 754 2.57 23.53 -23.40
N ASN A 755 2.75 22.91 -22.27
CA ASN A 755 2.59 23.51 -20.96
C ASN A 755 3.89 23.34 -20.18
N THR A 756 4.73 24.35 -20.19
CA THR A 756 5.99 24.37 -19.41
C THR A 756 5.90 25.46 -18.36
N PHE A 757 6.18 25.09 -17.12
CA PHE A 757 6.17 26.02 -16.00
C PHE A 757 7.34 25.72 -15.03
N THR A 758 7.65 26.71 -14.19
CA THR A 758 8.67 26.56 -13.15
C THR A 758 8.05 26.54 -11.78
N LYS A 759 8.73 25.88 -10.86
CA LYS A 759 8.33 25.73 -9.46
C LYS A 759 9.53 25.89 -8.55
N LYS A 760 9.40 26.67 -7.49
CA LYS A 760 10.41 26.74 -6.45
C LYS A 760 10.44 25.45 -5.65
N MET A 761 11.61 24.82 -5.53
CA MET A 761 11.81 23.54 -4.86
C MET A 761 13.09 23.56 -4.03
N GLU A 762 13.04 22.98 -2.83
CA GLU A 762 14.24 22.77 -1.99
C GLU A 762 15.15 21.66 -2.56
N THR A 763 14.54 20.62 -3.16
CA THR A 763 15.27 19.59 -3.91
C THR A 763 14.93 19.70 -5.38
N PRO A 764 15.85 20.23 -6.23
CA PRO A 764 15.59 20.45 -7.64
C PRO A 764 15.30 19.16 -8.41
N GLN A 765 14.11 19.06 -9.01
CA GLN A 765 13.67 17.96 -9.85
C GLN A 765 12.84 18.52 -11.00
N ALA A 766 12.98 17.95 -12.19
CA ALA A 766 12.08 18.22 -13.29
C ALA A 766 11.14 17.03 -13.52
N GLN A 767 9.94 17.33 -14.00
CA GLN A 767 8.98 16.30 -14.40
C GLN A 767 8.51 16.59 -15.84
N THR A 768 8.38 15.53 -16.61
CA THR A 768 7.93 15.61 -18.00
C THR A 768 6.89 14.54 -18.27
N THR A 769 5.76 14.94 -18.86
CA THR A 769 4.71 14.04 -19.34
C THR A 769 4.39 14.36 -20.80
N GLU A 770 4.45 13.34 -21.65
CA GLU A 770 4.03 13.37 -23.04
C GLU A 770 2.73 12.58 -23.18
N VAL A 771 1.72 13.17 -23.79
CA VAL A 771 0.41 12.54 -23.96
C VAL A 771 -0.05 12.63 -25.41
N TRP A 772 -0.32 11.47 -26.01
CA TRP A 772 -0.94 11.36 -27.35
C TRP A 772 -2.37 10.87 -27.24
N ILE A 773 -3.29 11.49 -27.98
CA ILE A 773 -4.71 11.13 -27.95
C ILE A 773 -5.20 10.69 -29.34
N ASN A 774 -5.99 9.60 -29.35
CA ASN A 774 -6.77 9.19 -30.51
C ASN A 774 -8.24 8.97 -30.10
N ASP A 775 -9.14 9.75 -30.71
CA ASP A 775 -10.61 9.73 -30.48
C ASP A 775 -11.38 9.03 -31.62
N LYS A 776 -10.69 8.23 -32.45
CA LYS A 776 -11.26 7.51 -33.61
C LYS A 776 -11.18 6.00 -33.51
N LEU A 777 -10.35 5.49 -32.60
CA LEU A 777 -10.20 4.05 -32.41
C LEU A 777 -11.38 3.51 -31.57
N PRO A 778 -12.01 2.39 -31.99
CA PRO A 778 -13.10 1.81 -31.23
C PRO A 778 -12.63 1.11 -29.97
N TYR A 779 -13.51 0.98 -28.98
CA TYR A 779 -13.29 0.18 -27.80
C TYR A 779 -13.45 -1.30 -28.15
N THR A 780 -12.33 -2.03 -28.21
CA THR A 780 -12.29 -3.45 -28.57
C THR A 780 -11.21 -4.17 -27.78
N LEU A 781 -11.36 -5.47 -27.59
CA LEU A 781 -10.30 -6.30 -26.99
C LEU A 781 -8.95 -6.13 -27.70
N GLU A 782 -8.94 -6.14 -29.05
CA GLU A 782 -7.68 -6.03 -29.81
C GLU A 782 -6.97 -4.70 -29.55
N ASN A 783 -7.70 -3.57 -29.51
CA ASN A 783 -7.12 -2.26 -29.24
C ASN A 783 -6.65 -2.15 -27.79
N ARG A 784 -7.36 -2.73 -26.81
CA ARG A 784 -6.91 -2.79 -25.41
C ARG A 784 -5.61 -3.57 -25.29
N VAL A 785 -5.52 -4.74 -25.90
CA VAL A 785 -4.31 -5.57 -25.86
C VAL A 785 -3.15 -4.88 -26.58
N MET A 786 -3.38 -4.30 -27.75
CA MET A 786 -2.33 -3.56 -28.47
C MET A 786 -1.81 -2.36 -27.69
N LEU A 787 -2.69 -1.63 -27.01
CA LEU A 787 -2.30 -0.48 -26.19
C LEU A 787 -1.45 -0.91 -24.98
N ASN A 788 -1.85 -1.97 -24.29
CA ASN A 788 -1.07 -2.51 -23.18
C ASN A 788 0.32 -2.99 -23.65
N VAL A 789 0.38 -3.77 -24.73
CA VAL A 789 1.67 -4.25 -25.30
C VAL A 789 2.53 -3.08 -25.76
N ALA A 790 1.98 -2.09 -26.43
CA ALA A 790 2.70 -0.90 -26.88
C ALA A 790 3.28 -0.10 -25.69
N SER A 791 2.51 0.08 -24.62
CA SER A 791 2.95 0.77 -23.40
C SER A 791 4.12 0.04 -22.73
N GLN A 792 4.04 -1.27 -22.58
CA GLN A 792 5.12 -2.06 -21.98
C GLN A 792 6.38 -2.09 -22.84
N ILE A 793 6.25 -2.18 -24.16
CA ILE A 793 7.40 -2.10 -25.08
C ILE A 793 8.08 -0.72 -24.95
N LEU A 794 7.30 0.36 -24.93
CA LEU A 794 7.86 1.71 -24.77
C LEU A 794 8.54 1.88 -23.40
N THR A 795 7.95 1.40 -22.32
CA THR A 795 8.59 1.41 -20.99
C THR A 795 9.96 0.74 -21.03
N ARG A 796 10.07 -0.47 -21.61
CA ARG A 796 11.34 -1.19 -21.75
C ARG A 796 12.38 -0.42 -22.59
N ILE A 797 11.94 0.23 -23.65
CA ILE A 797 12.81 1.06 -24.49
C ILE A 797 13.31 2.28 -23.70
N TYR A 798 12.45 2.91 -22.93
CA TYR A 798 12.78 4.06 -22.10
C TYR A 798 13.72 3.69 -20.95
N ASP A 799 13.47 2.59 -20.25
CA ASP A 799 14.38 2.08 -19.21
C ASP A 799 15.78 1.89 -19.76
N ARG A 800 15.91 1.18 -20.88
CA ARG A 800 17.20 0.93 -21.53
C ARG A 800 17.90 2.20 -22.02
N THR A 801 17.15 3.19 -22.53
CA THR A 801 17.75 4.36 -23.18
C THR A 801 17.85 5.58 -22.27
N ILE A 802 16.86 5.86 -21.47
CA ILE A 802 16.79 7.06 -20.61
C ILE A 802 17.39 6.79 -19.23
N ARG A 803 17.09 5.61 -18.65
CA ARG A 803 17.60 5.24 -17.34
C ARG A 803 19.02 4.66 -17.43
N GLU A 804 19.22 3.57 -18.20
CA GLU A 804 20.49 2.84 -18.17
C GLU A 804 21.59 3.53 -18.97
N VAL A 805 21.28 4.11 -20.17
CA VAL A 805 22.29 4.73 -21.02
C VAL A 805 22.55 6.17 -20.62
N GLU A 806 21.50 6.98 -20.49
CA GLU A 806 21.64 8.41 -20.22
C GLU A 806 21.65 8.73 -18.73
N SER A 807 21.25 7.82 -17.87
CA SER A 807 21.08 8.03 -16.41
C SER A 807 20.29 9.32 -16.11
N ALA A 808 19.28 9.61 -16.96
CA ALA A 808 18.53 10.87 -16.89
C ALA A 808 17.38 10.82 -15.91
N ALA A 809 16.89 9.63 -15.60
CA ALA A 809 15.77 9.39 -14.69
C ALA A 809 15.96 8.09 -13.89
N TYR A 810 15.38 8.02 -12.70
CA TYR A 810 15.33 6.78 -11.92
C TYR A 810 14.21 5.86 -12.44
N ASN A 811 13.03 6.43 -12.69
CA ASN A 811 11.89 5.74 -13.26
C ASN A 811 11.44 6.44 -14.54
N VAL A 812 11.15 5.67 -15.56
CA VAL A 812 10.49 6.14 -16.79
C VAL A 812 9.42 5.14 -17.14
N SER A 813 8.23 5.61 -17.49
CA SER A 813 7.15 4.70 -17.85
C SER A 813 6.33 5.20 -19.02
N ALA A 814 5.74 4.27 -19.75
CA ALA A 814 4.66 4.53 -20.66
C ALA A 814 3.40 3.78 -20.20
N GLY A 815 2.25 4.43 -20.33
CA GLY A 815 0.96 3.86 -19.99
C GLY A 815 -0.09 4.20 -21.03
N GLY A 816 -1.11 3.38 -21.14
CA GLY A 816 -2.20 3.62 -22.06
C GLY A 816 -3.56 3.36 -21.44
N LYS A 817 -4.55 4.18 -21.78
CA LYS A 817 -5.95 4.03 -21.34
C LYS A 817 -6.87 4.24 -22.52
N ILE A 818 -7.91 3.42 -22.63
CA ILE A 818 -9.07 3.70 -23.50
C ILE A 818 -10.20 4.10 -22.58
N ASP A 819 -10.53 5.37 -22.55
CA ASP A 819 -11.65 5.92 -21.80
C ASP A 819 -12.92 5.78 -22.65
N ASN A 820 -13.83 4.91 -22.19
CA ASN A 820 -15.11 4.65 -22.83
C ASN A 820 -16.30 5.27 -22.07
N ASN A 821 -16.03 6.16 -21.10
CA ASN A 821 -17.04 6.82 -20.28
C ASN A 821 -17.59 8.07 -20.99
N GLY A 822 -18.35 7.90 -22.08
CA GLY A 822 -18.98 9.01 -22.81
C GLY A 822 -19.48 8.59 -24.19
N ASP A 823 -19.77 9.59 -25.03
CA ASP A 823 -20.39 9.37 -26.36
C ASP A 823 -19.53 8.51 -27.31
N LYS A 824 -18.20 8.52 -27.12
CA LYS A 824 -17.25 7.75 -27.93
C LYS A 824 -15.97 7.44 -27.14
N PRO A 825 -15.27 6.35 -27.47
CA PRO A 825 -13.99 6.04 -26.83
C PRO A 825 -12.93 7.11 -27.12
N VAL A 826 -12.08 7.38 -26.13
CA VAL A 826 -10.89 8.19 -26.26
C VAL A 826 -9.68 7.42 -25.75
N LEU A 827 -8.73 7.17 -26.64
CA LEU A 827 -7.49 6.47 -26.31
C LEU A 827 -6.41 7.49 -25.98
N THR A 828 -5.73 7.30 -24.87
CA THR A 828 -4.54 8.05 -24.45
C THR A 828 -3.34 7.11 -24.37
N LEU A 829 -2.20 7.56 -24.87
CA LEU A 829 -0.89 6.97 -24.64
C LEU A 829 -0.04 8.03 -23.95
N THR A 830 0.53 7.70 -22.80
CA THR A 830 1.28 8.63 -21.97
C THR A 830 2.69 8.10 -21.75
N ALA A 831 3.69 8.98 -21.79
CA ALA A 831 5.04 8.70 -21.32
C ALA A 831 5.41 9.73 -20.26
N ALA A 832 6.00 9.30 -19.14
CA ALA A 832 6.31 10.18 -18.02
C ALA A 832 7.67 9.84 -17.39
N ALA A 833 8.40 10.88 -17.00
CA ALA A 833 9.71 10.74 -16.35
C ALA A 833 9.96 11.89 -15.36
N PRO A 834 10.18 11.59 -14.06
CA PRO A 834 10.89 12.49 -13.15
C PRO A 834 12.39 12.44 -13.47
N THR A 835 13.02 13.59 -13.67
CA THR A 835 14.38 13.68 -14.19
C THR A 835 15.27 14.63 -13.39
N ASN A 836 16.58 14.43 -13.53
CA ASN A 836 17.55 15.49 -13.25
C ASN A 836 17.22 16.72 -14.13
N PRO A 837 17.12 17.92 -13.56
CA PRO A 837 16.83 19.14 -14.33
C PRO A 837 17.74 19.33 -15.56
N ASP A 838 19.02 19.03 -15.43
CA ASP A 838 20.01 19.19 -16.53
C ASP A 838 19.82 18.17 -17.67
N LYS A 839 19.18 17.04 -17.38
CA LYS A 839 18.93 15.96 -18.35
C LYS A 839 17.46 15.90 -18.83
N GLN A 840 16.61 16.80 -18.33
CA GLN A 840 15.18 16.82 -18.66
C GLN A 840 14.93 16.89 -20.19
N GLN A 841 15.66 17.75 -20.87
CA GLN A 841 15.51 17.91 -22.32
C GLN A 841 15.90 16.63 -23.08
N ILE A 842 16.95 15.94 -22.61
CA ILE A 842 17.39 14.67 -23.20
C ILE A 842 16.30 13.61 -23.03
N ALA A 843 15.77 13.45 -21.80
CA ALA A 843 14.72 12.49 -21.52
C ALA A 843 13.46 12.75 -22.35
N ARG A 844 13.02 13.99 -22.41
CA ARG A 844 11.89 14.44 -23.22
C ARG A 844 12.10 14.10 -24.71
N ASP A 845 13.23 14.46 -25.29
CA ASP A 845 13.52 14.22 -26.70
C ASP A 845 13.59 12.72 -27.02
N LEU A 846 14.10 11.90 -26.10
CA LEU A 846 14.14 10.44 -26.23
C LEU A 846 12.74 9.82 -26.12
N MET A 847 11.87 10.29 -25.21
CA MET A 847 10.49 9.81 -25.13
C MET A 847 9.77 10.03 -26.47
N ILE A 848 9.82 11.22 -27.03
CA ILE A 848 9.19 11.54 -28.32
C ILE A 848 9.82 10.75 -29.46
N LYS A 849 11.16 10.68 -29.50
CA LYS A 849 11.92 9.94 -30.53
C LYS A 849 11.50 8.49 -30.57
N TYR A 850 11.55 7.80 -29.42
CA TYR A 850 11.29 6.36 -29.39
C TYR A 850 9.80 6.01 -29.55
N ALA A 851 8.87 6.85 -29.10
CA ALA A 851 7.46 6.69 -29.45
C ALA A 851 7.26 6.78 -30.98
N THR A 852 7.94 7.75 -31.62
CA THR A 852 7.90 7.91 -33.10
C THR A 852 8.61 6.77 -33.85
N GLU A 853 9.72 6.29 -33.33
CA GLU A 853 10.44 5.16 -33.89
C GLU A 853 9.66 3.85 -33.74
N ALA A 854 9.02 3.61 -32.62
CA ALA A 854 8.18 2.44 -32.37
C ALA A 854 7.01 2.33 -33.38
N ALA A 855 6.51 3.46 -33.88
CA ALA A 855 5.53 3.47 -34.98
C ALA A 855 6.11 2.95 -36.31
N LYS A 856 7.44 2.79 -36.44
CA LYS A 856 8.14 2.37 -37.68
C LYS A 856 8.87 1.06 -37.50
N LYS A 857 9.44 0.82 -36.33
CA LYS A 857 10.28 -0.34 -36.03
C LYS A 857 10.12 -0.75 -34.55
N ILE A 858 9.73 -1.98 -34.33
CA ILE A 858 9.72 -2.68 -33.03
C ILE A 858 10.55 -3.96 -33.24
N SER A 859 11.36 -4.32 -32.24
CA SER A 859 12.11 -5.58 -32.31
C SER A 859 11.19 -6.77 -32.00
N ASP A 860 11.46 -7.91 -32.64
CA ASP A 860 10.75 -9.16 -32.27
C ASP A 860 11.08 -9.60 -30.84
N GLU A 861 12.28 -9.27 -30.35
CA GLU A 861 12.70 -9.54 -28.98
C GLU A 861 11.82 -8.79 -27.98
N ASP A 862 11.63 -7.47 -28.12
CA ASP A 862 10.78 -6.68 -27.22
C ASP A 862 9.33 -7.18 -27.24
N LEU A 863 8.78 -7.48 -28.42
CA LEU A 863 7.44 -8.04 -28.53
C LEU A 863 7.32 -9.41 -27.85
N ASN A 864 8.29 -10.30 -28.05
CA ASN A 864 8.26 -11.63 -27.46
C ASN A 864 8.39 -11.57 -25.94
N THR A 865 9.28 -10.74 -25.42
CA THR A 865 9.42 -10.56 -23.96
C THR A 865 8.13 -10.04 -23.32
N VAL A 866 7.52 -9.00 -23.88
CA VAL A 866 6.25 -8.46 -23.36
C VAL A 866 5.12 -9.49 -23.49
N ARG A 867 5.09 -10.25 -24.60
CA ARG A 867 4.11 -11.32 -24.80
C ARG A 867 4.22 -12.40 -23.71
N GLU A 868 5.41 -12.85 -23.39
CA GLU A 868 5.63 -13.86 -22.33
C GLU A 868 5.17 -13.34 -20.96
N ILE A 869 5.50 -12.10 -20.61
CA ILE A 869 5.05 -11.46 -19.36
C ILE A 869 3.50 -11.44 -19.31
N LEU A 870 2.85 -10.97 -20.38
CA LEU A 870 1.38 -10.85 -20.40
C LEU A 870 0.65 -12.20 -20.47
N LEU A 871 1.23 -13.22 -21.10
CA LEU A 871 0.69 -14.57 -21.11
C LEU A 871 0.70 -15.15 -19.70
N LYS A 872 1.79 -14.94 -18.97
CA LYS A 872 1.91 -15.33 -17.57
C LYS A 872 0.89 -14.62 -16.68
N GLN A 873 0.76 -13.29 -16.84
CA GLN A 873 -0.25 -12.52 -16.10
C GLN A 873 -1.69 -12.98 -16.43
N ALA A 874 -1.96 -13.33 -17.68
CA ALA A 874 -3.28 -13.84 -18.08
C ALA A 874 -3.62 -15.18 -17.39
N ASP A 875 -2.62 -16.04 -17.18
CA ASP A 875 -2.79 -17.30 -16.45
C ASP A 875 -3.10 -17.06 -14.96
N ASP A 876 -2.42 -16.09 -14.35
CA ASP A 876 -2.66 -15.69 -12.96
C ASP A 876 -4.05 -15.02 -12.78
N ASN A 877 -4.44 -14.16 -13.73
CA ASN A 877 -5.67 -13.37 -13.65
C ASN A 877 -6.95 -14.21 -13.68
N VAL A 878 -6.96 -15.38 -14.33
CA VAL A 878 -8.16 -16.23 -14.37
C VAL A 878 -8.59 -16.79 -13.00
N ARG A 879 -7.72 -16.67 -11.99
CA ARG A 879 -7.97 -17.04 -10.59
C ARG A 879 -8.07 -15.83 -9.66
N ASP A 880 -8.40 -14.65 -10.20
CA ASP A 880 -8.60 -13.42 -9.43
C ASP A 880 -10.04 -12.92 -9.54
N ASN A 881 -10.69 -12.69 -8.39
CA ASN A 881 -12.08 -12.22 -8.36
C ASN A 881 -12.23 -10.80 -8.92
N ASN A 882 -11.21 -9.92 -8.73
CA ASN A 882 -11.26 -8.56 -9.28
C ASN A 882 -11.15 -8.59 -10.80
N HIS A 883 -10.28 -9.47 -11.36
CA HIS A 883 -10.21 -9.64 -12.81
C HIS A 883 -11.57 -10.05 -13.39
N TRP A 884 -12.25 -11.02 -12.76
CA TRP A 884 -13.58 -11.42 -13.21
C TRP A 884 -14.63 -10.34 -12.99
N MET A 885 -14.48 -9.49 -11.97
CA MET A 885 -15.32 -8.30 -11.81
C MET A 885 -15.18 -7.40 -13.03
N ASP A 886 -13.95 -7.08 -13.46
CA ASP A 886 -13.69 -6.27 -14.66
C ASP A 886 -14.24 -6.94 -15.92
N VAL A 887 -14.01 -8.25 -16.11
CA VAL A 887 -14.52 -9.01 -17.27
C VAL A 887 -16.04 -8.93 -17.38
N LEU A 888 -16.75 -9.18 -16.27
CA LEU A 888 -18.21 -9.25 -16.28
C LEU A 888 -18.85 -7.86 -16.36
N THR A 889 -18.27 -6.87 -15.69
CA THR A 889 -18.75 -5.48 -15.79
C THR A 889 -18.55 -4.93 -17.19
N GLU A 890 -17.40 -5.11 -17.82
CA GLU A 890 -17.15 -4.72 -19.20
C GLU A 890 -18.09 -5.43 -20.19
N TYR A 891 -18.30 -6.73 -19.99
CA TYR A 891 -19.21 -7.49 -20.86
C TYR A 891 -20.67 -7.02 -20.74
N THR A 892 -21.14 -6.77 -19.53
CA THR A 892 -22.53 -6.34 -19.29
C THR A 892 -22.78 -4.89 -19.68
N ALA A 893 -21.79 -4.02 -19.52
CA ALA A 893 -21.89 -2.60 -19.83
C ALA A 893 -21.69 -2.29 -21.31
N GLU A 894 -20.69 -2.91 -21.95
CA GLU A 894 -20.20 -2.57 -23.29
C GLU A 894 -20.41 -3.70 -24.32
N GLY A 895 -20.77 -4.90 -23.88
CA GLY A 895 -20.83 -6.09 -24.73
C GLY A 895 -19.47 -6.59 -25.21
N VAL A 896 -18.39 -6.15 -24.58
CA VAL A 896 -17.00 -6.50 -24.95
C VAL A 896 -16.46 -7.59 -24.06
N ASP A 897 -16.27 -8.79 -24.64
CA ASP A 897 -15.62 -9.90 -23.96
C ASP A 897 -14.09 -9.70 -23.98
N ILE A 898 -13.55 -9.33 -22.85
CA ILE A 898 -12.11 -9.06 -22.68
C ILE A 898 -11.32 -10.30 -22.24
N GLN A 899 -11.99 -11.44 -22.02
CA GLN A 899 -11.37 -12.66 -21.50
C GLN A 899 -11.20 -13.76 -22.55
N THR A 900 -12.28 -14.17 -23.22
CA THR A 900 -12.32 -15.43 -23.98
C THR A 900 -11.26 -15.53 -25.08
N ASN A 901 -10.99 -14.43 -25.80
CA ASN A 901 -10.01 -14.40 -26.88
C ASN A 901 -8.72 -13.67 -26.54
N TYR A 902 -8.50 -13.27 -25.27
CA TYR A 902 -7.34 -12.48 -24.86
C TYR A 902 -6.01 -13.13 -25.29
N VAL A 903 -5.81 -14.39 -24.93
CA VAL A 903 -4.58 -15.15 -25.22
C VAL A 903 -4.37 -15.29 -26.73
N ASN A 904 -5.44 -15.55 -27.50
CA ASN A 904 -5.35 -15.68 -28.96
C ASN A 904 -5.00 -14.35 -29.64
N VAL A 905 -5.60 -13.24 -29.19
CA VAL A 905 -5.27 -11.89 -29.66
C VAL A 905 -3.81 -11.59 -29.37
N LEU A 906 -3.36 -11.82 -28.15
CA LEU A 906 -1.98 -11.57 -27.73
C LEU A 906 -0.97 -12.40 -28.53
N LYS A 907 -1.19 -13.70 -28.71
CA LYS A 907 -0.35 -14.57 -29.52
C LYS A 907 -0.34 -14.20 -31.00
N GLY A 908 -1.45 -13.66 -31.50
CA GLY A 908 -1.60 -13.23 -32.90
C GLY A 908 -1.04 -11.84 -33.22
N LEU A 909 -0.50 -11.12 -32.25
CA LEU A 909 0.13 -9.81 -32.47
C LEU A 909 1.46 -9.97 -33.24
N THR A 910 1.67 -9.05 -34.17
CA THR A 910 2.93 -8.92 -34.92
C THR A 910 3.49 -7.52 -34.73
N THR A 911 4.81 -7.38 -34.93
CA THR A 911 5.48 -6.06 -34.89
C THR A 911 4.83 -5.07 -35.83
N GLN A 912 4.42 -5.50 -37.03
CA GLN A 912 3.76 -4.67 -38.04
C GLN A 912 2.38 -4.17 -37.60
N LYS A 913 1.58 -5.03 -36.95
CA LYS A 913 0.29 -4.61 -36.38
C LYS A 913 0.47 -3.53 -35.30
N LEU A 914 1.43 -3.74 -34.39
CA LEU A 914 1.75 -2.78 -33.31
C LEU A 914 2.31 -1.47 -33.86
N GLN A 915 3.23 -1.50 -34.84
CA GLN A 915 3.74 -0.31 -35.49
C GLN A 915 2.63 0.54 -36.10
N LYS A 916 1.71 -0.12 -36.84
CA LYS A 916 0.54 0.55 -37.41
C LYS A 916 -0.37 1.15 -36.34
N PHE A 917 -0.60 0.42 -35.25
CA PHE A 917 -1.42 0.86 -34.13
C PHE A 917 -0.78 2.08 -33.43
N ILE A 918 0.49 2.02 -33.03
CA ILE A 918 1.21 3.16 -32.45
C ILE A 918 1.22 4.35 -33.41
N GLY A 919 1.49 4.09 -34.71
CA GLY A 919 1.42 5.13 -35.72
C GLY A 919 0.06 5.80 -35.83
N SER A 920 -1.05 5.07 -35.64
CA SER A 920 -2.38 5.63 -35.63
C SER A 920 -2.65 6.56 -34.44
N ILE A 921 -1.89 6.42 -33.33
CA ILE A 921 -1.98 7.27 -32.16
C ILE A 921 -1.07 8.50 -32.33
N ILE A 922 0.21 8.27 -32.59
CA ILE A 922 1.24 9.33 -32.68
C ILE A 922 0.94 10.32 -33.82
N ASN A 923 0.43 9.85 -34.96
CA ASN A 923 0.20 10.65 -36.15
C ASN A 923 -1.17 11.38 -36.16
N THR A 924 -1.95 11.34 -35.08
CA THR A 924 -3.19 12.12 -34.97
C THR A 924 -2.97 13.63 -34.98
N GLY A 925 -1.79 14.08 -34.55
CA GLY A 925 -1.48 15.47 -34.29
C GLY A 925 -1.99 15.99 -32.94
N ASN A 926 -2.69 15.16 -32.15
CA ASN A 926 -3.13 15.49 -30.78
C ASN A 926 -2.04 15.04 -29.81
N HIS A 927 -1.19 15.97 -29.43
CA HIS A 927 -0.02 15.73 -28.56
C HIS A 927 0.10 16.87 -27.55
N ALA A 928 0.12 16.52 -26.27
CA ALA A 928 0.38 17.45 -25.18
C ALA A 928 1.71 17.10 -24.51
N GLU A 929 2.50 18.14 -24.29
CA GLU A 929 3.74 18.12 -23.54
C GLU A 929 3.53 18.95 -22.27
N ILE A 930 3.74 18.35 -21.10
CA ILE A 930 3.64 19.05 -19.82
C ILE A 930 4.99 18.89 -19.09
N VAL A 931 5.60 20.04 -18.75
CA VAL A 931 6.92 20.08 -18.13
C VAL A 931 6.92 20.99 -16.94
N MET A 932 7.30 20.47 -15.77
CA MET A 932 7.64 21.25 -14.59
C MET A 932 9.15 21.27 -14.39
N LYS A 933 9.72 22.45 -14.14
CA LYS A 933 11.17 22.62 -13.88
C LYS A 933 11.36 23.37 -12.56
N PRO A 934 12.49 23.15 -11.85
CA PRO A 934 12.86 24.05 -10.75
C PRO A 934 13.11 25.47 -11.29
N GLU A 935 12.86 26.49 -10.44
CA GLU A 935 13.18 27.90 -10.73
C GLU A 935 14.70 28.12 -10.78
#